data_4101a0f345d09847b7d4899cc47b3ed9
#
_entry.id   4101a0f345d09847b7d4899cc47b3ed9
#
_cell.length_a   1.000
_cell.length_b   1.000
_cell.length_c   1.000
_cell.angle_alpha   90.00
_cell.angle_beta   90.00
_cell.angle_gamma   90.00
#
_symmetry.space_group_name_H-M   'P 1'
#
loop_
_entity.id
_entity.type
_entity.pdbx_description
1 polymer ?
#
loop_
_entity_poly.entity_id
_entity_poly.type
_entity_poly.pdbx_seq_one_letter_code
_entity_poly.pdbx_strand_id
1 'polypeptide(L)'
;MTMAKRKIVSLILAVAMLISLISVMAVSSFAATSGITAYGGWFETAYVEWSSISGAEGYNVYVAAAGSSDWRAIDDMLIRNYGSYWRADAVGLKAGSYQMKVVPVVNKAEVDGALISSSITVIAHDRSGFAFVNGTSSGAYNENGTLKADAVVIYVTNENKDTVSLTMKTESKTTETKIGIQNIILGLKKGYYEHPLCIRFIGNITDPAILDKGDLIVDINNAAFTKGITIEGIGEDTVFNGFGLRIKGATNVEVRNIAFMNCDSNEGDNVSLQQDNDHIWVHNCDFFYGHAGGDADQAKGDGALDTKISTYVTHSYNHFYDTGKSNLQGMKSESTSNCITYHHNWFNHSDSRHPRVRTCTVHVYNNFYDGVAKYGIGATMGSSIFSEANYFLNTKNPMMISKQGTDAQGDGTFSGENGGMIKSYGDVMVNCGSFIPYSQNNTSFDAYVTSSRSEQVPDTVKALAGGTSYSNFDTSGDMYSYTVESAEDAVKTVKAYAGRMNGGDFTWEFPDSENANYDVIPGLKSALTSYKSSIVSIGGNGTNASIGGGSDNEGGEDVGGNEGGNTGNEGGSTDNEGGNTGDGGDNNPGAGQGGSTIPTGAYMHNFTESGKDSQFFKISGNLSSSKGTVTYNGLTLTQCLKIESSTNISFTAPESGTLVLVFGGTTSAAGKQIKVDGNNIDIGSNNIAEISVEAGDHTITKGDSINLFYMAYVLDSYVEHTHSYTEEKTDPTCTEKGKITYTCQCGDSYTEETEAIGHSFGDGVCAICGASDPDYVPPHTHSFVEGKCECGETDPTYTPENPGEQNPGEETPDDGENKGDSDGTDETPTEPEQPKKDNFITRIFKAIISFLKKLFGFFK
;
A
#
# COMPACT_ATOMS: atom_id res chain seq x y z
N MET A 1 58.35 16.54 -12.45
CA MET A 1 57.69 16.43 -11.10
C MET A 1 58.64 15.64 -10.21
N THR A 2 59.27 16.27 -9.21
CA THR A 2 60.30 15.66 -8.38
C THR A 2 59.72 14.52 -7.51
N MET A 3 60.54 13.46 -7.21
CA MET A 3 60.15 12.31 -6.37
C MET A 3 59.43 12.73 -5.07
N ALA A 4 59.75 13.87 -4.46
CA ALA A 4 59.09 14.38 -3.31
C ALA A 4 57.58 14.76 -3.56
N LYS A 5 57.25 15.32 -4.74
CA LYS A 5 55.84 15.63 -5.11
C LYS A 5 55.02 14.39 -5.35
N ARG A 6 55.62 13.29 -5.89
CA ARG A 6 54.93 12.04 -6.05
C ARG A 6 54.63 11.36 -4.71
N LYS A 7 55.53 11.39 -3.75
CA LYS A 7 55.34 10.86 -2.38
C LYS A 7 54.25 11.62 -1.61
N ILE A 8 54.18 12.94 -1.78
CA ILE A 8 53.17 13.78 -1.11
C ILE A 8 51.77 13.49 -1.73
N VAL A 9 51.69 13.32 -3.07
CA VAL A 9 50.42 13.00 -3.74
C VAL A 9 49.98 11.61 -3.37
N SER A 10 50.87 10.61 -3.28
CA SER A 10 50.55 9.25 -2.81
C SER A 10 50.13 9.23 -1.34
N LEU A 11 50.71 10.09 -0.49
CA LEU A 11 50.30 10.18 0.91
C LEU A 11 48.95 10.85 1.08
N ILE A 12 48.65 11.87 0.26
CA ILE A 12 47.30 12.53 0.23
C ILE A 12 46.24 11.57 -0.29
N LEU A 13 46.54 10.78 -1.33
CA LEU A 13 45.61 9.73 -1.79
C LEU A 13 45.42 8.61 -0.76
N ALA A 14 46.47 8.18 -0.06
CA ALA A 14 46.35 7.18 0.98
C ALA A 14 45.54 7.71 2.20
N VAL A 15 45.70 9.00 2.56
CA VAL A 15 44.93 9.64 3.63
C VAL A 15 43.49 9.87 3.18
N ALA A 16 43.24 10.19 1.90
CA ALA A 16 41.89 10.32 1.36
C ALA A 16 41.17 8.95 1.31
N MET A 17 41.88 7.86 0.93
CA MET A 17 41.37 6.49 1.04
C MET A 17 41.12 6.06 2.49
N LEU A 18 42.01 6.44 3.44
CA LEU A 18 41.81 6.16 4.86
C LEU A 18 40.61 6.94 5.44
N ILE A 19 40.40 8.19 5.00
CA ILE A 19 39.23 8.99 5.41
C ILE A 19 37.94 8.45 4.78
N SER A 20 37.97 7.96 3.53
CA SER A 20 36.83 7.26 2.93
C SER A 20 36.54 5.90 3.60
N LEU A 21 37.57 5.13 3.98
CA LEU A 21 37.41 3.92 4.78
C LEU A 21 36.90 4.19 6.20
N ILE A 22 37.32 5.30 6.84
CA ILE A 22 36.82 5.71 8.16
C ILE A 22 35.38 6.24 8.04
N SER A 23 35.00 6.86 6.94
CA SER A 23 33.61 7.29 6.69
C SER A 23 32.67 6.09 6.41
N VAL A 24 33.19 5.04 5.77
CA VAL A 24 32.46 3.76 5.59
C VAL A 24 32.44 2.93 6.88
N MET A 25 33.44 3.08 7.79
CA MET A 25 33.42 2.40 9.09
C MET A 25 32.66 3.17 10.18
N ALA A 26 32.19 4.41 9.93
CA ALA A 26 31.36 5.17 10.86
C ALA A 26 29.86 5.04 10.60
N VAL A 27 29.45 4.28 9.59
CA VAL A 27 28.08 3.81 9.38
C VAL A 27 28.08 2.30 9.55
N SER A 28 28.36 1.85 10.76
CA SER A 28 28.04 0.45 11.06
C SER A 28 28.27 0.14 12.52
N SER A 29 27.35 -0.56 12.97
CA SER A 29 27.22 -1.25 14.24
C SER A 29 26.72 -0.36 15.39
N PHE A 30 25.55 0.19 15.23
CA PHE A 30 24.60 -0.23 16.26
C PHE A 30 24.25 -1.67 15.93
N ALA A 31 24.87 -2.61 16.66
CA ALA A 31 24.43 -3.99 16.63
C ALA A 31 22.93 -3.95 16.86
N ALA A 32 22.14 -4.53 15.94
CA ALA A 32 20.77 -4.87 16.22
C ALA A 32 20.84 -5.61 17.57
N THR A 33 20.15 -5.07 18.57
CA THR A 33 20.17 -5.69 19.89
C THR A 33 19.54 -7.06 19.66
N SER A 34 20.25 -8.12 19.94
CA SER A 34 19.74 -9.49 19.68
C SER A 34 18.37 -9.60 20.33
N GLY A 35 17.33 -9.84 19.55
CA GLY A 35 15.94 -9.91 20.05
C GLY A 35 14.90 -9.14 19.26
N ILE A 36 15.27 -8.08 18.49
CA ILE A 36 14.37 -7.46 17.49
C ILE A 36 14.42 -8.33 16.24
N THR A 37 13.26 -8.76 15.77
CA THR A 37 13.09 -9.62 14.58
C THR A 37 12.74 -8.83 13.34
N ALA A 38 11.92 -7.76 13.50
CA ALA A 38 11.58 -6.84 12.40
C ALA A 38 11.27 -5.43 12.94
N TYR A 39 11.41 -4.43 12.11
CA TYR A 39 10.94 -3.05 12.35
C TYR A 39 10.80 -2.34 11.03
N GLY A 40 9.89 -1.38 10.97
CA GLY A 40 9.68 -0.60 9.75
C GLY A 40 8.77 0.59 9.98
N GLY A 41 8.69 1.44 8.94
CA GLY A 41 7.79 2.58 8.90
C GLY A 41 6.77 2.44 7.79
N TRP A 42 5.63 3.04 8.03
CA TRP A 42 4.50 3.13 7.11
C TRP A 42 3.97 4.56 7.08
N PHE A 43 2.82 4.78 6.51
CA PHE A 43 2.15 6.07 6.61
C PHE A 43 1.83 6.40 8.08
N GLU A 44 2.43 7.46 8.60
CA GLU A 44 2.20 8.01 9.95
C GLU A 44 2.30 6.98 11.08
N THR A 45 3.01 5.86 10.82
CA THR A 45 3.15 4.73 11.74
C THR A 45 4.57 4.16 11.70
N ALA A 46 5.09 3.77 12.87
CA ALA A 46 6.30 2.97 13.02
C ALA A 46 5.98 1.68 13.77
N TYR A 47 6.61 0.57 13.43
CA TYR A 47 6.43 -0.69 14.13
C TYR A 47 7.74 -1.36 14.50
N VAL A 48 7.68 -2.22 15.51
CA VAL A 48 8.77 -3.09 15.93
C VAL A 48 8.22 -4.47 16.32
N GLU A 49 8.95 -5.51 15.93
CA GLU A 49 8.69 -6.90 16.30
C GLU A 49 9.88 -7.48 17.06
N TRP A 50 9.62 -8.35 18.02
CA TRP A 50 10.68 -8.96 18.82
C TRP A 50 10.29 -10.34 19.33
N SER A 51 11.31 -11.18 19.54
CA SER A 51 11.15 -12.47 20.21
C SER A 51 10.93 -12.30 21.70
N SER A 52 10.16 -13.20 22.31
CA SER A 52 9.95 -13.19 23.76
C SER A 52 11.26 -13.20 24.53
N ILE A 53 11.39 -12.27 25.48
CA ILE A 53 12.56 -12.17 26.36
C ILE A 53 12.34 -13.12 27.55
N SER A 54 13.31 -13.99 27.81
CA SER A 54 13.22 -14.97 28.89
C SER A 54 12.98 -14.33 30.25
N GLY A 55 11.91 -14.73 30.93
CA GLY A 55 11.51 -14.20 32.22
C GLY A 55 10.70 -12.93 32.19
N ALA A 56 10.46 -12.31 31.01
CA ALA A 56 9.54 -11.18 30.89
C ALA A 56 8.08 -11.66 31.05
N GLU A 57 7.31 -10.93 31.81
CA GLU A 57 5.86 -11.14 32.00
C GLU A 57 5.07 -10.25 31.03
N GLY A 58 5.70 -9.21 30.48
CA GLY A 58 5.12 -8.26 29.54
C GLY A 58 6.16 -7.27 29.04
N TYR A 59 5.71 -6.24 28.33
CA TYR A 59 6.57 -5.24 27.72
C TYR A 59 5.95 -3.85 27.76
N ASN A 60 6.78 -2.84 28.03
CA ASN A 60 6.46 -1.45 27.68
C ASN A 60 7.21 -1.07 26.41
N VAL A 61 6.55 -0.32 25.52
CA VAL A 61 7.15 0.12 24.28
C VAL A 61 7.11 1.64 24.17
N TYR A 62 8.19 2.21 23.65
CA TYR A 62 8.36 3.64 23.51
C TYR A 62 8.78 3.99 22.11
N VAL A 63 8.45 5.20 21.67
CA VAL A 63 8.87 5.79 20.41
C VAL A 63 9.53 7.14 20.65
N ALA A 64 10.59 7.45 19.90
CA ALA A 64 11.24 8.75 19.90
C ALA A 64 11.72 9.12 18.50
N ALA A 65 11.90 10.40 18.22
CA ALA A 65 12.62 10.81 17.02
C ALA A 65 14.04 10.22 17.03
N ALA A 66 14.54 9.79 15.89
CA ALA A 66 15.85 9.14 15.80
C ALA A 66 16.95 10.03 16.36
N GLY A 67 17.74 9.47 17.29
CA GLY A 67 18.80 10.20 18.00
C GLY A 67 18.32 11.08 19.16
N SER A 68 17.03 11.13 19.46
CA SER A 68 16.48 11.80 20.63
C SER A 68 16.47 10.85 21.84
N SER A 69 16.61 11.43 23.03
CA SER A 69 16.38 10.73 24.30
C SER A 69 14.96 10.94 24.87
N ASP A 70 14.13 11.69 24.17
CA ASP A 70 12.76 12.00 24.58
C ASP A 70 11.82 10.85 24.15
N TRP A 71 11.78 9.80 24.97
CA TRP A 71 11.01 8.59 24.75
C TRP A 71 9.56 8.76 25.23
N ARG A 72 8.61 8.70 24.31
CA ARG A 72 7.18 8.69 24.61
C ARG A 72 6.68 7.24 24.65
N ALA A 73 6.02 6.85 25.72
CA ALA A 73 5.36 5.56 25.80
C ALA A 73 4.24 5.48 24.75
N ILE A 74 4.02 4.31 24.17
CA ILE A 74 2.83 4.02 23.39
C ILE A 74 1.81 3.31 24.29
N ASP A 75 0.53 3.34 23.88
CA ASP A 75 -0.54 2.69 24.61
C ASP A 75 -0.34 1.17 24.66
N ASP A 76 -0.67 0.55 25.78
CA ASP A 76 -0.57 -0.89 26.02
C ASP A 76 -1.37 -1.70 24.97
N MET A 77 -2.51 -1.20 24.54
CA MET A 77 -3.36 -1.82 23.52
C MET A 77 -2.67 -1.92 22.15
N LEU A 78 -1.64 -1.12 21.89
CA LEU A 78 -0.87 -1.16 20.64
C LEU A 78 0.21 -2.25 20.64
N ILE A 79 0.35 -3.02 21.73
CA ILE A 79 1.29 -4.13 21.88
C ILE A 79 0.53 -5.44 21.76
N ARG A 80 0.95 -6.33 20.88
CA ARG A 80 0.25 -7.58 20.57
C ARG A 80 1.20 -8.76 20.58
N ASN A 81 0.70 -9.90 21.04
CA ASN A 81 1.39 -11.18 21.03
C ASN A 81 0.85 -12.07 19.90
N TYR A 82 1.74 -12.57 19.06
CA TYR A 82 1.45 -13.49 17.97
C TYR A 82 1.95 -14.92 18.24
N GLY A 83 2.24 -15.23 19.48
CA GLY A 83 2.76 -16.54 19.91
C GLY A 83 4.27 -16.67 19.72
N SER A 84 4.75 -16.67 18.48
CA SER A 84 6.17 -16.74 18.16
C SER A 84 6.91 -15.42 18.31
N TYR A 85 6.22 -14.30 18.22
CA TYR A 85 6.79 -12.95 18.36
C TYR A 85 5.78 -11.99 18.98
N TRP A 86 6.28 -10.84 19.39
CA TRP A 86 5.50 -9.67 19.82
C TRP A 86 5.66 -8.56 18.80
N ARG A 87 4.63 -7.75 18.67
CA ARG A 87 4.63 -6.56 17.81
C ARG A 87 4.02 -5.35 18.51
N ALA A 88 4.55 -4.18 18.22
CA ALA A 88 3.98 -2.91 18.65
C ALA A 88 3.98 -1.90 17.51
N ASP A 89 2.90 -1.14 17.38
CA ASP A 89 2.75 -0.10 16.37
C ASP A 89 2.55 1.26 17.05
N ALA A 90 3.46 2.19 16.79
CA ALA A 90 3.33 3.59 17.20
C ALA A 90 2.64 4.36 16.07
N VAL A 91 1.37 4.70 16.27
CA VAL A 91 0.51 5.39 15.29
C VAL A 91 0.36 6.88 15.61
N GLY A 92 -0.02 7.67 14.61
CA GLY A 92 -0.18 9.11 14.76
C GLY A 92 1.16 9.86 14.82
N LEU A 93 2.12 9.44 14.03
CA LEU A 93 3.43 10.07 13.88
C LEU A 93 3.45 10.98 12.64
N LYS A 94 4.04 12.14 12.75
CA LYS A 94 4.34 12.93 11.54
C LYS A 94 5.46 12.26 10.75
N ALA A 95 5.53 12.52 9.45
CA ALA A 95 6.64 12.04 8.63
C ALA A 95 8.00 12.43 9.21
N GLY A 96 8.94 11.48 9.23
CA GLY A 96 10.25 11.67 9.83
C GLY A 96 10.96 10.37 10.18
N SER A 97 12.08 10.46 10.85
CA SER A 97 12.87 9.31 11.30
C SER A 97 12.68 9.08 12.81
N TYR A 98 12.41 7.84 13.17
CA TYR A 98 12.09 7.42 14.54
C TYR A 98 12.91 6.23 14.97
N GLN A 99 12.89 5.94 16.26
CA GLN A 99 13.34 4.69 16.85
C GLN A 99 12.29 4.20 17.83
N MET A 100 12.16 2.88 17.98
CA MET A 100 11.29 2.26 18.97
C MET A 100 12.12 1.49 19.99
N LYS A 101 11.69 1.53 21.25
CA LYS A 101 12.35 0.89 22.38
C LYS A 101 11.39 -0.05 23.08
N VAL A 102 11.75 -1.31 23.21
CA VAL A 102 11.01 -2.36 23.93
C VAL A 102 11.68 -2.60 25.26
N VAL A 103 10.95 -2.51 26.36
CA VAL A 103 11.45 -2.72 27.71
C VAL A 103 10.71 -3.87 28.36
N PRO A 104 11.39 -4.94 28.81
CA PRO A 104 10.72 -6.06 29.48
C PRO A 104 10.21 -5.66 30.86
N VAL A 105 9.06 -6.24 31.23
CA VAL A 105 8.37 -6.03 32.49
C VAL A 105 8.33 -7.34 33.28
N VAL A 106 8.68 -7.28 34.57
CA VAL A 106 8.62 -8.39 35.53
C VAL A 106 8.02 -7.86 36.82
N ASN A 107 7.05 -8.54 37.40
CA ASN A 107 6.34 -8.11 38.60
C ASN A 107 5.79 -6.67 38.48
N LYS A 108 5.27 -6.32 37.30
CA LYS A 108 4.75 -4.98 36.97
C LYS A 108 5.78 -3.85 37.01
N ALA A 109 7.05 -4.14 36.95
CA ALA A 109 8.14 -3.16 36.90
C ALA A 109 9.04 -3.40 35.68
N GLU A 110 9.51 -2.34 35.07
CA GLU A 110 10.53 -2.42 34.04
C GLU A 110 11.83 -2.98 34.60
N VAL A 111 12.47 -3.85 33.82
CA VAL A 111 13.77 -4.42 34.15
C VAL A 111 14.80 -4.16 33.04
N ASP A 112 16.07 -4.34 33.35
CA ASP A 112 17.15 -4.20 32.36
C ASP A 112 16.99 -5.20 31.20
N GLY A 113 17.51 -4.81 30.04
CA GLY A 113 17.43 -5.63 28.82
C GLY A 113 16.58 -5.02 27.72
N ALA A 114 16.44 -3.69 27.73
CA ALA A 114 15.73 -2.99 26.68
C ALA A 114 16.33 -3.22 25.29
N LEU A 115 15.45 -3.43 24.29
CA LEU A 115 15.79 -3.54 22.88
C LEU A 115 15.48 -2.20 22.20
N ILE A 116 16.35 -1.73 21.31
CA ILE A 116 16.14 -0.48 20.57
C ILE A 116 16.32 -0.76 19.08
N SER A 117 15.35 -0.35 18.27
CA SER A 117 15.40 -0.48 16.82
C SER A 117 16.46 0.45 16.21
N SER A 118 16.90 0.14 15.00
CA SER A 118 17.56 1.14 14.16
C SER A 118 16.58 2.25 13.75
N SER A 119 17.05 3.22 12.99
CA SER A 119 16.22 4.33 12.50
C SER A 119 15.11 3.80 11.58
N ILE A 120 13.89 4.24 11.81
CA ILE A 120 12.66 3.90 11.08
C ILE A 120 12.20 5.15 10.33
N THR A 121 12.00 5.08 9.04
CA THR A 121 11.44 6.18 8.24
C THR A 121 9.92 6.07 8.18
N VAL A 122 9.23 7.07 8.68
CA VAL A 122 7.76 7.23 8.61
C VAL A 122 7.45 8.23 7.52
N ILE A 123 6.48 7.90 6.65
CA ILE A 123 6.03 8.75 5.54
C ILE A 123 4.66 9.37 5.85
N ALA A 124 4.32 10.47 5.18
CA ALA A 124 3.01 11.11 5.33
C ALA A 124 2.00 10.48 4.39
N HIS A 125 0.74 10.41 4.81
CA HIS A 125 -0.37 10.16 3.88
C HIS A 125 -0.50 11.28 2.86
N ASP A 126 -0.85 10.93 1.63
CA ASP A 126 -1.22 11.88 0.58
C ASP A 126 -2.65 12.38 0.80
N ARG A 127 -2.76 13.61 1.30
CA ARG A 127 -4.02 14.31 1.53
C ARG A 127 -4.45 15.13 0.31
N SER A 128 -4.38 14.52 -0.87
CA SER A 128 -4.90 15.09 -2.12
C SER A 128 -6.35 14.65 -2.35
N GLY A 129 -7.06 15.40 -3.17
CA GLY A 129 -8.40 15.04 -3.59
C GLY A 129 -9.49 15.97 -3.09
N PHE A 130 -10.69 15.74 -3.60
CA PHE A 130 -11.85 16.58 -3.26
C PHE A 130 -12.23 16.55 -1.79
N ALA A 131 -11.89 15.49 -1.04
CA ALA A 131 -12.13 15.40 0.39
C ALA A 131 -11.42 16.50 1.21
N PHE A 132 -10.47 17.23 0.62
CA PHE A 132 -9.70 18.27 1.29
C PHE A 132 -9.99 19.68 0.75
N VAL A 133 -10.98 19.82 -0.17
CA VAL A 133 -11.41 21.12 -0.71
C VAL A 133 -12.45 21.75 0.21
N ASN A 134 -12.21 22.99 0.63
CA ASN A 134 -13.11 23.76 1.52
C ASN A 134 -13.38 23.11 2.90
N GLY A 135 -12.55 22.19 3.33
CA GLY A 135 -12.72 21.46 4.59
C GLY A 135 -11.61 20.44 4.79
N THR A 136 -11.88 19.45 5.62
CA THR A 136 -10.94 18.36 5.89
C THR A 136 -11.67 17.05 6.12
N SER A 137 -11.06 15.96 5.68
CA SER A 137 -11.48 14.58 5.94
C SER A 137 -10.49 13.81 6.84
N SER A 138 -9.58 14.48 7.51
CA SER A 138 -8.55 13.84 8.36
C SER A 138 -9.10 13.30 9.68
N GLY A 139 -10.41 13.32 9.88
CA GLY A 139 -11.06 12.76 11.06
C GLY A 139 -10.51 13.34 12.37
N ALA A 140 -9.97 12.48 13.22
CA ALA A 140 -9.37 12.84 14.52
C ALA A 140 -7.89 13.28 14.41
N TYR A 141 -7.32 13.31 13.19
CA TYR A 141 -5.92 13.66 12.97
C TYR A 141 -5.76 15.08 12.43
N ASN A 142 -4.58 15.65 12.64
CA ASN A 142 -4.09 16.87 12.00
C ASN A 142 -3.53 16.55 10.60
N GLU A 143 -3.35 17.56 9.76
CA GLU A 143 -2.78 17.39 8.42
C GLU A 143 -1.36 16.79 8.41
N ASN A 144 -0.61 16.93 9.50
CA ASN A 144 0.73 16.38 9.65
C ASN A 144 0.76 14.94 10.20
N GLY A 145 -0.41 14.30 10.34
CA GLY A 145 -0.55 12.92 10.80
C GLY A 145 -0.57 12.70 12.30
N THR A 146 -0.44 13.75 13.11
CA THR A 146 -0.58 13.63 14.58
C THR A 146 -2.04 13.70 15.01
N LEU A 147 -2.40 13.02 16.10
CA LEU A 147 -3.74 13.19 16.69
C LEU A 147 -4.00 14.65 17.09
N LYS A 148 -5.23 15.11 16.94
CA LYS A 148 -5.68 16.39 17.49
C LYS A 148 -5.55 16.35 19.01
N ALA A 149 -5.14 17.46 19.62
CA ALA A 149 -4.80 17.51 21.05
C ALA A 149 -5.94 17.11 21.99
N ASP A 150 -7.19 17.31 21.57
CA ASP A 150 -8.40 16.97 22.30
C ASP A 150 -9.12 15.72 21.77
N ALA A 151 -8.46 14.95 20.88
CA ALA A 151 -9.05 13.72 20.36
C ALA A 151 -9.13 12.64 21.43
N VAL A 152 -10.28 12.00 21.51
CA VAL A 152 -10.50 10.83 22.37
C VAL A 152 -10.27 9.57 21.56
N VAL A 153 -9.42 8.68 22.09
CA VAL A 153 -9.08 7.39 21.48
C VAL A 153 -9.81 6.29 22.22
N ILE A 154 -10.49 5.40 21.49
CA ILE A 154 -11.04 4.15 22.03
C ILE A 154 -10.49 2.96 21.25
N TYR A 155 -10.20 1.88 21.96
CA TYR A 155 -9.73 0.63 21.38
C TYR A 155 -10.83 -0.42 21.37
N VAL A 156 -11.03 -1.03 20.20
CA VAL A 156 -12.08 -2.03 19.97
C VAL A 156 -11.43 -3.33 19.50
N THR A 157 -11.67 -4.40 20.26
CA THR A 157 -11.27 -5.77 19.92
C THR A 157 -12.50 -6.64 19.76
N ASN A 158 -12.32 -7.85 19.29
CA ASN A 158 -13.46 -8.79 19.21
C ASN A 158 -14.09 -9.08 20.57
N GLU A 159 -13.30 -9.05 21.65
CA GLU A 159 -13.75 -9.34 23.02
C GLU A 159 -14.55 -8.17 23.62
N ASN A 160 -14.18 -6.92 23.27
CA ASN A 160 -14.79 -5.75 23.92
C ASN A 160 -15.74 -4.95 23.06
N LYS A 161 -15.91 -5.28 21.77
CA LYS A 161 -16.77 -4.52 20.84
C LYS A 161 -18.16 -4.18 21.36
N ASP A 162 -18.71 -5.03 22.21
CA ASP A 162 -20.05 -4.88 22.79
C ASP A 162 -20.04 -4.29 24.22
N THR A 163 -18.87 -4.17 24.85
CA THR A 163 -18.71 -3.71 26.24
C THR A 163 -17.84 -2.47 26.38
N VAL A 164 -17.07 -2.08 25.34
CA VAL A 164 -16.34 -0.81 25.33
C VAL A 164 -17.28 0.34 25.63
N SER A 165 -16.85 1.30 26.44
CA SER A 165 -17.72 2.38 26.90
C SER A 165 -17.07 3.74 26.76
N LEU A 166 -17.92 4.75 26.50
CA LEU A 166 -17.51 6.14 26.45
C LEU A 166 -18.60 7.01 27.11
N THR A 167 -18.20 7.80 28.08
CA THR A 167 -19.08 8.83 28.67
C THR A 167 -19.03 10.06 27.78
N MET A 168 -20.18 10.46 27.24
CA MET A 168 -20.28 11.50 26.24
C MET A 168 -21.52 12.35 26.41
N LYS A 169 -21.44 13.58 26.00
CA LYS A 169 -22.57 14.51 25.90
C LYS A 169 -23.40 14.15 24.66
N THR A 170 -24.63 13.71 24.87
CA THR A 170 -25.53 13.26 23.78
C THR A 170 -26.66 14.25 23.50
N GLU A 171 -26.92 15.21 24.43
CA GLU A 171 -27.83 16.32 24.28
C GLU A 171 -27.31 17.55 25.02
N SER A 172 -27.94 18.71 24.85
CA SER A 172 -27.46 19.98 25.42
C SER A 172 -27.23 19.96 26.93
N LYS A 173 -27.97 19.09 27.67
CA LYS A 173 -27.90 18.95 29.14
C LYS A 173 -27.76 17.50 29.60
N THR A 174 -27.49 16.56 28.67
CA THR A 174 -27.46 15.14 28.98
C THR A 174 -26.09 14.60 28.65
N THR A 175 -25.42 14.03 29.63
CA THR A 175 -24.22 13.24 29.53
C THR A 175 -24.54 11.81 29.90
N GLU A 176 -24.19 10.85 29.09
CA GLU A 176 -24.47 9.42 29.27
C GLU A 176 -23.24 8.58 28.97
N THR A 177 -23.12 7.44 29.62
CA THR A 177 -22.15 6.42 29.21
C THR A 177 -22.81 5.52 28.19
N LYS A 178 -22.27 5.55 26.97
CA LYS A 178 -22.64 4.61 25.89
C LYS A 178 -21.79 3.36 25.99
N ILE A 179 -22.41 2.19 25.85
CA ILE A 179 -21.77 0.87 25.95
C ILE A 179 -21.92 0.14 24.63
N GLY A 180 -20.84 -0.45 24.14
CA GLY A 180 -20.74 -1.08 22.82
C GLY A 180 -20.48 -0.08 21.71
N ILE A 181 -19.66 -0.49 20.73
CA ILE A 181 -19.14 0.39 19.66
C ILE A 181 -20.26 1.08 18.88
N GLN A 182 -21.30 0.36 18.51
CA GLN A 182 -22.42 0.95 17.75
C GLN A 182 -23.14 2.03 18.55
N ASN A 183 -23.37 1.83 19.83
CA ASN A 183 -24.02 2.82 20.68
C ASN A 183 -23.17 4.07 20.91
N ILE A 184 -21.84 3.92 20.98
CA ILE A 184 -20.91 5.05 21.06
C ILE A 184 -20.99 5.88 19.79
N ILE A 185 -20.91 5.28 18.61
CA ILE A 185 -21.02 5.97 17.34
C ILE A 185 -22.37 6.68 17.21
N LEU A 186 -23.47 6.02 17.56
CA LEU A 186 -24.81 6.64 17.54
C LEU A 186 -24.96 7.79 18.54
N GLY A 187 -24.14 7.82 19.61
CA GLY A 187 -24.08 8.94 20.55
C GLY A 187 -23.63 10.26 19.91
N LEU A 188 -22.90 10.21 18.79
CA LEU A 188 -22.47 11.38 18.01
C LEU A 188 -23.61 12.02 17.20
N LYS A 189 -24.70 11.31 16.96
CA LYS A 189 -25.75 11.62 15.97
C LYS A 189 -26.26 13.06 16.02
N LYS A 190 -26.37 13.66 17.20
CA LYS A 190 -26.91 15.01 17.38
C LYS A 190 -25.83 16.10 17.48
N GLY A 191 -24.55 15.76 17.39
CA GLY A 191 -23.43 16.70 17.39
C GLY A 191 -23.12 17.38 18.72
N TYR A 192 -23.60 16.85 19.84
CA TYR A 192 -23.33 17.44 21.16
C TYR A 192 -22.00 17.00 21.76
N TYR A 193 -21.40 15.96 21.28
CA TYR A 193 -20.06 15.56 21.68
C TYR A 193 -19.02 16.57 21.15
N GLU A 194 -18.08 16.97 22.00
CA GLU A 194 -17.25 18.15 21.74
C GLU A 194 -15.83 17.82 21.29
N HIS A 195 -15.44 16.54 21.27
CA HIS A 195 -14.10 16.06 20.94
C HIS A 195 -14.07 15.24 19.65
N PRO A 196 -12.99 15.27 18.86
CA PRO A 196 -12.76 14.30 17.80
C PRO A 196 -12.72 12.89 18.37
N LEU A 197 -13.22 11.91 17.64
CA LEU A 197 -13.23 10.50 18.08
C LEU A 197 -12.37 9.65 17.14
N CYS A 198 -11.34 9.02 17.70
CA CYS A 198 -10.49 8.04 17.03
C CYS A 198 -10.84 6.64 17.54
N ILE A 199 -11.34 5.80 16.65
CA ILE A 199 -11.76 4.43 16.97
C ILE A 199 -10.72 3.48 16.36
N ARG A 200 -9.91 2.84 17.19
CA ARG A 200 -8.86 1.91 16.82
C ARG A 200 -9.31 0.47 16.97
N PHE A 201 -9.49 -0.20 15.84
CA PHE A 201 -9.84 -1.61 15.81
C PHE A 201 -8.58 -2.47 15.75
N ILE A 202 -8.58 -3.60 16.48
CA ILE A 202 -7.44 -4.51 16.57
C ILE A 202 -7.91 -5.94 16.32
N GLY A 203 -7.33 -6.58 15.30
CA GLY A 203 -7.57 -7.95 14.93
C GLY A 203 -8.89 -8.20 14.20
N ASN A 204 -9.33 -9.43 14.18
CA ASN A 204 -10.51 -9.87 13.43
C ASN A 204 -11.79 -9.59 14.23
N ILE A 205 -12.56 -8.59 13.82
CA ILE A 205 -13.83 -8.21 14.45
C ILE A 205 -14.96 -8.98 13.76
N THR A 206 -15.72 -9.75 14.53
CA THR A 206 -16.86 -10.54 14.06
C THR A 206 -18.10 -10.27 14.89
N ASP A 207 -19.25 -10.35 14.29
CA ASP A 207 -20.57 -10.39 14.97
C ASP A 207 -20.76 -9.34 16.09
N PRO A 208 -20.62 -8.02 15.82
CA PRO A 208 -21.04 -7.02 16.82
C PRO A 208 -22.52 -7.22 17.16
N ALA A 209 -22.86 -7.19 18.45
CA ALA A 209 -24.20 -7.50 18.91
C ALA A 209 -25.29 -6.52 18.42
N ILE A 210 -24.88 -5.30 18.08
CA ILE A 210 -25.78 -4.27 17.55
C ILE A 210 -25.24 -3.80 16.21
N LEU A 211 -26.01 -4.06 15.15
CA LEU A 211 -25.78 -3.60 13.78
C LEU A 211 -27.09 -3.04 13.21
N ASP A 212 -27.00 -2.06 12.33
CA ASP A 212 -28.16 -1.61 11.56
C ASP A 212 -28.24 -2.36 10.23
N LYS A 213 -29.05 -3.40 10.15
CA LYS A 213 -29.22 -4.26 8.99
C LYS A 213 -27.93 -4.98 8.52
N GLY A 214 -27.09 -5.34 9.43
CA GLY A 214 -25.82 -5.98 9.15
C GLY A 214 -24.64 -5.03 8.93
N ASP A 215 -24.86 -3.72 9.15
CA ASP A 215 -23.78 -2.73 9.05
C ASP A 215 -23.49 -2.07 10.39
N LEU A 216 -22.23 -1.84 10.68
CA LEU A 216 -21.82 -0.80 11.64
C LEU A 216 -22.14 0.56 11.02
N ILE A 217 -22.97 1.38 11.67
CA ILE A 217 -23.44 2.62 11.06
C ILE A 217 -22.93 3.89 11.76
N VAL A 218 -22.35 4.79 10.96
CA VAL A 218 -22.12 6.18 11.32
C VAL A 218 -23.32 7.00 10.80
N ASP A 219 -24.30 7.27 11.64
CA ASP A 219 -25.52 8.01 11.26
C ASP A 219 -25.55 9.37 11.97
N ILE A 220 -25.17 10.42 11.28
CA ILE A 220 -25.10 11.79 11.80
C ILE A 220 -26.22 12.63 11.19
N ASN A 221 -26.98 13.36 12.00
CA ASN A 221 -28.03 14.22 11.50
C ASN A 221 -27.47 15.45 10.79
N ASN A 222 -27.55 15.50 9.44
CA ASN A 222 -27.18 16.68 8.65
C ASN A 222 -25.80 17.24 9.04
N ALA A 223 -24.78 16.40 9.09
CA ALA A 223 -23.43 16.76 9.50
C ALA A 223 -23.35 17.52 10.86
N ALA A 224 -24.21 17.19 11.80
CA ALA A 224 -24.25 17.87 13.10
C ALA A 224 -22.97 17.69 13.92
N PHE A 225 -22.28 16.57 13.77
CA PHE A 225 -20.99 16.32 14.39
C PHE A 225 -19.85 16.62 13.39
N THR A 226 -19.06 17.67 13.67
CA THR A 226 -18.02 18.17 12.76
C THR A 226 -16.60 18.05 13.32
N LYS A 227 -16.44 17.52 14.53
CA LYS A 227 -15.11 17.47 15.19
C LYS A 227 -14.14 16.51 14.50
N GLY A 228 -14.67 15.46 13.90
CA GLY A 228 -13.94 14.44 13.15
C GLY A 228 -14.08 13.06 13.77
N ILE A 229 -14.21 12.06 12.90
CA ILE A 229 -14.27 10.64 13.23
C ILE A 229 -13.18 9.94 12.42
N THR A 230 -12.29 9.21 13.09
CA THR A 230 -11.39 8.26 12.43
C THR A 230 -11.75 6.85 12.85
N ILE A 231 -11.92 5.97 11.87
CA ILE A 231 -12.14 4.53 12.02
C ILE A 231 -10.89 3.88 11.42
N GLU A 232 -10.01 3.34 12.27
CA GLU A 232 -8.74 2.82 11.81
C GLU A 232 -8.41 1.44 12.34
N GLY A 233 -7.75 0.63 11.52
CA GLY A 233 -7.16 -0.64 11.90
C GLY A 233 -5.72 -0.47 12.38
N ILE A 234 -5.34 -1.25 13.39
CA ILE A 234 -3.97 -1.26 13.92
C ILE A 234 -3.21 -2.47 13.40
N GLY A 235 -2.00 -2.23 12.89
CA GLY A 235 -1.15 -3.28 12.34
C GLY A 235 -1.61 -3.77 10.98
N GLU A 236 -1.31 -5.01 10.67
CA GLU A 236 -1.55 -5.64 9.36
C GLU A 236 -2.82 -6.50 9.33
N ASP A 237 -3.45 -6.77 10.47
CA ASP A 237 -4.42 -7.84 10.67
C ASP A 237 -5.80 -7.38 11.17
N THR A 238 -6.12 -6.09 11.04
CA THR A 238 -7.47 -5.62 11.36
C THR A 238 -8.44 -5.94 10.23
N VAL A 239 -9.51 -6.67 10.58
CA VAL A 239 -10.54 -7.11 9.64
C VAL A 239 -11.94 -6.87 10.20
N PHE A 240 -12.83 -6.31 9.39
CA PHE A 240 -14.28 -6.37 9.58
C PHE A 240 -14.78 -7.59 8.83
N ASN A 241 -15.19 -8.61 9.55
CA ASN A 241 -15.52 -9.91 9.00
C ASN A 241 -16.99 -10.27 9.24
N GLY A 242 -17.75 -10.34 8.18
CA GLY A 242 -19.16 -10.71 8.21
C GLY A 242 -20.14 -9.54 8.28
N PHE A 243 -19.66 -8.29 8.35
CA PHE A 243 -20.53 -7.10 8.39
C PHE A 243 -19.92 -5.93 7.60
N GLY A 244 -20.78 -4.98 7.21
CA GLY A 244 -20.39 -3.78 6.47
C GLY A 244 -20.19 -2.54 7.34
N LEU A 245 -19.68 -1.46 6.74
CA LEU A 245 -19.60 -0.12 7.32
C LEU A 245 -20.44 0.84 6.50
N ARG A 246 -21.42 1.49 7.12
CA ARG A 246 -22.27 2.48 6.44
C ARG A 246 -22.15 3.85 7.06
N ILE A 247 -21.87 4.88 6.24
CA ILE A 247 -21.70 6.27 6.65
C ILE A 247 -22.82 7.09 6.04
N LYS A 248 -23.55 7.88 6.88
CA LYS A 248 -24.73 8.61 6.50
C LYS A 248 -24.82 9.96 7.19
N GLY A 249 -25.03 11.03 6.42
CA GLY A 249 -25.23 12.39 6.90
C GLY A 249 -24.03 12.91 7.70
N ALA A 250 -22.85 12.45 7.42
CA ALA A 250 -21.63 12.72 8.17
C ALA A 250 -20.67 13.65 7.43
N THR A 251 -19.83 14.32 8.18
CA THR A 251 -18.72 15.14 7.65
C THR A 251 -17.45 14.90 8.44
N ASN A 252 -16.30 15.12 7.81
CA ASN A 252 -14.98 14.95 8.42
C ASN A 252 -14.77 13.53 9.00
N VAL A 253 -14.93 12.52 8.12
CA VAL A 253 -14.71 11.10 8.48
C VAL A 253 -13.56 10.52 7.67
N GLU A 254 -12.66 9.85 8.37
CA GLU A 254 -11.56 9.08 7.81
C GLU A 254 -11.74 7.61 8.15
N VAL A 255 -11.59 6.74 7.14
CA VAL A 255 -11.59 5.27 7.29
C VAL A 255 -10.31 4.72 6.68
N ARG A 256 -9.49 3.99 7.48
CA ARG A 256 -8.19 3.54 7.00
C ARG A 256 -7.72 2.22 7.62
N ASN A 257 -6.88 1.52 6.87
CA ASN A 257 -6.11 0.36 7.31
C ASN A 257 -6.98 -0.80 7.84
N ILE A 258 -8.11 -1.06 7.17
CA ILE A 258 -9.06 -2.12 7.54
C ILE A 258 -9.30 -3.02 6.32
N ALA A 259 -9.33 -4.34 6.51
CA ALA A 259 -9.88 -5.25 5.53
C ALA A 259 -11.38 -5.47 5.75
N PHE A 260 -12.13 -5.55 4.67
CA PHE A 260 -13.54 -5.89 4.67
C PHE A 260 -13.73 -7.25 3.99
N MET A 261 -14.17 -8.25 4.76
CA MET A 261 -14.32 -9.63 4.31
C MET A 261 -15.71 -10.18 4.64
N ASN A 262 -16.24 -11.00 3.76
CA ASN A 262 -17.46 -11.77 4.00
C ASN A 262 -18.68 -10.93 4.44
N CYS A 263 -18.76 -9.67 4.03
CA CYS A 263 -19.86 -8.79 4.42
C CYS A 263 -21.22 -9.44 4.11
N ASP A 264 -22.09 -9.55 5.11
CA ASP A 264 -23.46 -10.11 5.05
C ASP A 264 -24.43 -9.06 5.58
N SER A 265 -24.55 -7.94 4.88
CA SER A 265 -25.52 -6.89 5.23
C SER A 265 -26.68 -6.87 4.24
N ASN A 266 -27.78 -6.19 4.60
CA ASN A 266 -28.94 -6.05 3.71
C ASN A 266 -28.64 -5.26 2.42
N GLU A 267 -27.69 -4.32 2.47
CA GLU A 267 -27.22 -3.60 1.27
C GLU A 267 -26.22 -4.45 0.50
N GLY A 268 -25.46 -5.33 1.18
CA GLY A 268 -24.43 -6.18 0.59
C GLY A 268 -23.11 -5.45 0.33
N ASP A 269 -23.04 -4.14 0.60
CA ASP A 269 -21.84 -3.33 0.39
C ASP A 269 -20.84 -3.53 1.55
N ASN A 270 -19.55 -3.69 1.26
CA ASN A 270 -18.51 -3.71 2.31
C ASN A 270 -18.42 -2.35 3.01
N VAL A 271 -18.35 -1.27 2.22
CA VAL A 271 -18.44 0.12 2.71
C VAL A 271 -19.41 0.89 1.84
N SER A 272 -20.36 1.57 2.46
CA SER A 272 -21.31 2.40 1.74
C SER A 272 -21.44 3.80 2.34
N LEU A 273 -21.19 4.83 1.51
CA LEU A 273 -21.43 6.22 1.83
C LEU A 273 -22.80 6.58 1.27
N GLN A 274 -23.75 6.91 2.16
CA GLN A 274 -25.15 7.14 1.76
C GLN A 274 -25.68 8.44 2.33
N GLN A 275 -26.38 9.23 1.47
CA GLN A 275 -27.21 10.36 1.86
C GLN A 275 -26.49 11.48 2.63
N ASP A 276 -26.16 12.51 1.90
CA ASP A 276 -25.74 13.83 2.42
C ASP A 276 -24.44 13.80 3.25
N ASN A 277 -23.47 12.94 2.85
CA ASN A 277 -22.12 13.03 3.41
C ASN A 277 -21.30 14.07 2.65
N ASP A 278 -20.35 14.66 3.37
CA ASP A 278 -19.30 15.47 2.79
C ASP A 278 -17.95 15.29 3.50
N HIS A 279 -16.84 15.56 2.82
CA HIS A 279 -15.49 15.43 3.39
C HIS A 279 -15.26 14.05 4.03
N ILE A 280 -15.38 13.01 3.21
CA ILE A 280 -15.11 11.63 3.60
C ILE A 280 -13.86 11.13 2.87
N TRP A 281 -12.98 10.47 3.60
CA TRP A 281 -11.77 9.86 3.07
C TRP A 281 -11.69 8.38 3.46
N VAL A 282 -11.69 7.49 2.44
CA VAL A 282 -11.52 6.04 2.63
C VAL A 282 -10.24 5.63 1.92
N HIS A 283 -9.26 5.14 2.70
CA HIS A 283 -7.94 4.88 2.14
C HIS A 283 -7.21 3.73 2.84
N ASN A 284 -6.23 3.16 2.14
CA ASN A 284 -5.41 2.05 2.63
C ASN A 284 -6.25 0.90 3.21
N CYS A 285 -7.38 0.58 2.57
CA CYS A 285 -8.26 -0.52 2.95
C CYS A 285 -8.17 -1.65 1.91
N ASP A 286 -8.40 -2.89 2.37
CA ASP A 286 -8.55 -4.06 1.50
C ASP A 286 -10.02 -4.44 1.38
N PHE A 287 -10.46 -4.68 0.14
CA PHE A 287 -11.82 -5.08 -0.16
C PHE A 287 -11.84 -6.48 -0.77
N PHE A 288 -12.48 -7.40 -0.09
CA PHE A 288 -12.63 -8.78 -0.48
C PHE A 288 -14.09 -9.15 -0.76
N TYR A 289 -14.33 -10.41 -1.06
CA TYR A 289 -15.68 -10.92 -1.28
C TYR A 289 -16.60 -10.69 -0.10
N GLY A 290 -17.84 -10.31 -0.41
CA GLY A 290 -18.98 -10.38 0.48
C GLY A 290 -19.87 -11.62 0.21
N HIS A 291 -21.04 -11.63 0.85
CA HIS A 291 -22.07 -12.62 0.60
C HIS A 291 -22.73 -12.42 -0.77
N ALA A 292 -23.03 -13.52 -1.43
CA ALA A 292 -23.59 -13.53 -2.76
C ALA A 292 -25.04 -13.00 -2.84
N GLY A 293 -25.77 -12.96 -1.72
CA GLY A 293 -27.20 -12.72 -1.79
C GLY A 293 -27.94 -13.76 -2.66
N GLY A 294 -29.07 -13.38 -3.22
CA GLY A 294 -29.87 -14.22 -4.11
C GLY A 294 -29.63 -14.00 -5.61
N ASP A 295 -28.67 -13.17 -5.98
CA ASP A 295 -28.40 -12.73 -7.35
C ASP A 295 -27.03 -13.22 -7.84
N ALA A 296 -26.99 -13.82 -9.03
CA ALA A 296 -25.73 -14.29 -9.64
C ALA A 296 -24.74 -13.14 -9.89
N ASP A 297 -25.23 -11.92 -10.14
CA ASP A 297 -24.40 -10.72 -10.26
C ASP A 297 -23.72 -10.30 -8.95
N GLN A 298 -24.11 -10.89 -7.84
CA GLN A 298 -23.60 -10.61 -6.50
C GLN A 298 -22.78 -11.76 -5.93
N ALA A 299 -22.35 -12.69 -6.77
CA ALA A 299 -21.63 -13.89 -6.33
C ALA A 299 -20.33 -13.60 -5.56
N LYS A 300 -19.76 -12.39 -5.77
CA LYS A 300 -18.58 -11.84 -5.08
C LYS A 300 -18.94 -10.78 -4.00
N GLY A 301 -20.21 -10.63 -3.64
CA GLY A 301 -20.77 -9.52 -2.85
C GLY A 301 -21.40 -8.44 -3.73
N ASP A 302 -22.07 -7.43 -3.13
CA ASP A 302 -22.60 -6.28 -3.88
C ASP A 302 -21.51 -5.22 -4.10
N GLY A 303 -21.66 -3.97 -3.64
CA GLY A 303 -20.64 -2.93 -3.78
C GLY A 303 -19.47 -3.14 -2.81
N ALA A 304 -18.23 -3.01 -3.29
CA ALA A 304 -17.11 -3.01 -2.34
C ALA A 304 -16.99 -1.66 -1.62
N LEU A 305 -17.10 -0.54 -2.37
CA LEU A 305 -17.03 0.81 -1.82
C LEU A 305 -17.95 1.73 -2.63
N ASP A 306 -19.22 1.79 -2.25
CA ASP A 306 -20.25 2.56 -2.94
C ASP A 306 -20.44 3.96 -2.34
N THR A 307 -20.63 4.96 -3.20
CA THR A 307 -20.84 6.35 -2.80
C THR A 307 -22.11 6.91 -3.44
N LYS A 308 -23.08 7.27 -2.60
CA LYS A 308 -24.44 7.66 -3.02
C LYS A 308 -24.82 9.00 -2.36
N ILE A 309 -25.18 10.03 -3.14
CA ILE A 309 -25.56 11.37 -2.65
C ILE A 309 -24.55 11.91 -1.62
N SER A 310 -23.31 11.96 -2.01
CA SER A 310 -22.20 12.41 -1.16
C SER A 310 -21.21 13.21 -2.00
N THR A 311 -20.62 14.25 -1.45
CA THR A 311 -19.69 15.14 -2.14
C THR A 311 -18.41 15.33 -1.35
N TYR A 312 -17.37 15.88 -1.98
CA TYR A 312 -16.03 16.04 -1.37
C TYR A 312 -15.52 14.74 -0.75
N VAL A 313 -15.49 13.70 -1.58
CA VAL A 313 -15.05 12.36 -1.17
C VAL A 313 -13.75 11.99 -1.90
N THR A 314 -12.85 11.35 -1.20
CA THR A 314 -11.63 10.75 -1.78
C THR A 314 -11.53 9.29 -1.39
N HIS A 315 -11.29 8.44 -2.39
CA HIS A 315 -10.94 7.03 -2.25
C HIS A 315 -9.52 6.84 -2.77
N SER A 316 -8.56 6.49 -1.88
CA SER A 316 -7.17 6.43 -2.28
C SER A 316 -6.41 5.28 -1.65
N TYR A 317 -5.41 4.76 -2.36
CA TYR A 317 -4.56 3.68 -1.86
C TYR A 317 -5.34 2.46 -1.36
N ASN A 318 -6.53 2.18 -1.89
CA ASN A 318 -7.29 0.98 -1.55
C ASN A 318 -6.91 -0.17 -2.48
N HIS A 319 -7.01 -1.41 -1.99
CA HIS A 319 -6.78 -2.61 -2.77
C HIS A 319 -8.07 -3.42 -2.88
N PHE A 320 -8.51 -3.66 -4.10
CA PHE A 320 -9.74 -4.42 -4.41
C PHE A 320 -9.35 -5.77 -4.98
N TYR A 321 -9.60 -6.83 -4.23
CA TYR A 321 -9.27 -8.21 -4.59
C TYR A 321 -10.45 -8.89 -5.26
N ASP A 322 -10.45 -9.00 -6.59
CA ASP A 322 -11.44 -9.70 -7.41
C ASP A 322 -12.90 -9.34 -7.07
N THR A 323 -13.16 -8.10 -6.69
CA THR A 323 -14.49 -7.64 -6.33
C THR A 323 -15.40 -7.57 -7.57
N GLY A 324 -16.66 -8.03 -7.45
CA GLY A 324 -17.59 -8.08 -8.58
C GLY A 324 -18.06 -6.71 -9.03
N LYS A 325 -18.39 -5.84 -8.07
CA LYS A 325 -18.92 -4.48 -8.25
C LYS A 325 -18.16 -3.54 -7.33
N SER A 326 -17.01 -3.03 -7.76
CA SER A 326 -16.08 -2.31 -6.87
C SER A 326 -16.63 -0.99 -6.34
N ASN A 327 -16.98 -0.04 -7.23
CA ASN A 327 -17.36 1.31 -6.82
C ASN A 327 -18.53 1.87 -7.65
N LEU A 328 -19.73 1.89 -7.08
CA LEU A 328 -20.83 2.67 -7.64
C LEU A 328 -20.72 4.12 -7.15
N GLN A 329 -20.67 5.06 -8.09
CA GLN A 329 -20.62 6.48 -7.80
C GLN A 329 -21.88 7.15 -8.32
N GLY A 330 -22.74 7.58 -7.39
CA GLY A 330 -24.01 8.24 -7.69
C GLY A 330 -25.22 7.32 -7.85
N MET A 331 -26.40 7.79 -7.46
CA MET A 331 -27.70 7.11 -7.60
C MET A 331 -28.45 7.55 -8.85
N LYS A 332 -29.44 6.76 -9.30
CA LYS A 332 -30.37 7.17 -10.40
C LYS A 332 -31.15 8.44 -10.10
N SER A 333 -31.46 8.69 -8.83
CA SER A 333 -32.19 9.88 -8.37
C SER A 333 -31.30 11.09 -8.11
N GLU A 334 -29.97 10.91 -8.23
CA GLU A 334 -29.02 11.99 -7.97
C GLU A 334 -29.05 13.00 -9.08
N SER A 335 -29.16 14.27 -8.73
CA SER A 335 -29.22 15.39 -9.67
C SER A 335 -28.13 16.43 -9.45
N THR A 336 -27.30 16.23 -8.41
CA THR A 336 -26.20 17.12 -8.07
C THR A 336 -24.90 16.55 -8.63
N SER A 337 -24.06 17.40 -9.20
CA SER A 337 -22.73 17.04 -9.69
C SER A 337 -21.75 17.01 -8.51
N ASN A 338 -21.83 15.95 -7.71
CA ASN A 338 -20.97 15.76 -6.54
C ASN A 338 -19.51 15.52 -6.96
N CYS A 339 -18.57 16.03 -6.16
CA CYS A 339 -17.13 16.01 -6.46
C CYS A 339 -16.43 14.87 -5.73
N ILE A 340 -15.81 13.96 -6.50
CA ILE A 340 -15.20 12.73 -5.97
C ILE A 340 -13.83 12.52 -6.61
N THR A 341 -12.88 11.97 -5.84
CA THR A 341 -11.56 11.57 -6.32
C THR A 341 -11.31 10.08 -6.08
N TYR A 342 -10.65 9.46 -7.06
CA TYR A 342 -10.07 8.12 -6.95
C TYR A 342 -8.60 8.20 -7.35
N HIS A 343 -7.65 7.87 -6.43
CA HIS A 343 -6.24 7.86 -6.79
C HIS A 343 -5.45 6.76 -6.08
N HIS A 344 -4.41 6.26 -6.75
CA HIS A 344 -3.52 5.22 -6.25
C HIS A 344 -4.24 3.96 -5.73
N ASN A 345 -5.45 3.67 -6.25
CA ASN A 345 -6.13 2.42 -5.91
C ASN A 345 -5.64 1.29 -6.82
N TRP A 346 -5.57 0.07 -6.28
CA TRP A 346 -5.30 -1.16 -7.03
C TRP A 346 -6.60 -1.93 -7.25
N PHE A 347 -7.06 -1.96 -8.49
CA PHE A 347 -8.18 -2.79 -8.92
C PHE A 347 -7.62 -4.09 -9.48
N ASN A 348 -7.48 -5.09 -8.61
CA ASN A 348 -6.76 -6.33 -8.86
C ASN A 348 -7.74 -7.44 -9.22
N HIS A 349 -7.84 -7.77 -10.51
CA HIS A 349 -8.73 -8.78 -11.10
C HIS A 349 -10.23 -8.54 -10.88
N SER A 350 -10.62 -7.39 -10.40
CA SER A 350 -12.02 -7.01 -10.17
C SER A 350 -12.83 -6.95 -11.46
N ASP A 351 -14.16 -7.14 -11.37
CA ASP A 351 -15.00 -7.24 -12.56
C ASP A 351 -15.34 -5.87 -13.17
N SER A 352 -15.95 -4.98 -12.40
CA SER A 352 -16.58 -3.76 -12.92
C SER A 352 -16.68 -2.63 -11.91
N ARG A 353 -17.00 -1.43 -12.39
CA ARG A 353 -17.24 -0.22 -11.60
C ARG A 353 -15.98 0.31 -10.90
N HIS A 354 -15.00 0.82 -11.69
CA HIS A 354 -13.76 1.35 -11.14
C HIS A 354 -13.46 2.83 -11.53
N PRO A 355 -14.34 3.79 -11.24
CA PRO A 355 -15.73 3.67 -10.78
C PRO A 355 -16.76 3.61 -11.94
N ARG A 356 -17.99 3.21 -11.64
CA ARG A 356 -19.15 3.51 -12.49
C ARG A 356 -19.84 4.76 -11.98
N VAL A 357 -19.87 5.81 -12.80
CA VAL A 357 -20.27 7.15 -12.39
C VAL A 357 -21.62 7.53 -12.98
N ARG A 358 -22.50 8.07 -12.13
CA ARG A 358 -23.76 8.73 -12.49
C ARG A 358 -23.70 10.18 -12.04
N THR A 359 -24.04 11.12 -12.95
CA THR A 359 -24.22 12.55 -12.64
C THR A 359 -23.00 13.28 -12.07
N CYS A 360 -22.15 12.62 -11.29
CA CYS A 360 -21.06 13.21 -10.53
C CYS A 360 -19.91 13.74 -11.39
N THR A 361 -19.11 14.62 -10.80
CA THR A 361 -17.82 15.12 -11.28
C THR A 361 -16.71 14.32 -10.59
N VAL A 362 -15.93 13.57 -11.36
CA VAL A 362 -14.98 12.62 -10.79
C VAL A 362 -13.59 12.75 -11.41
N HIS A 363 -12.57 12.91 -10.56
CA HIS A 363 -11.17 12.82 -10.94
C HIS A 363 -10.62 11.44 -10.59
N VAL A 364 -10.06 10.75 -11.59
CA VAL A 364 -9.52 9.39 -11.47
C VAL A 364 -8.07 9.44 -11.95
N TYR A 365 -7.08 9.35 -11.06
CA TYR A 365 -5.69 9.48 -11.45
C TYR A 365 -4.76 8.50 -10.73
N ASN A 366 -3.69 8.10 -11.39
CA ASN A 366 -2.64 7.21 -10.87
C ASN A 366 -3.18 5.90 -10.25
N ASN A 367 -4.31 5.38 -10.73
CA ASN A 367 -4.80 4.07 -10.30
C ASN A 367 -4.20 2.97 -11.19
N PHE A 368 -4.09 1.78 -10.64
CA PHE A 368 -3.67 0.57 -11.34
C PHE A 368 -4.85 -0.39 -11.53
N TYR A 369 -5.15 -0.70 -12.78
CA TYR A 369 -6.18 -1.64 -13.22
C TYR A 369 -5.49 -2.90 -13.74
N ASP A 370 -5.53 -3.98 -12.98
CA ASP A 370 -4.81 -5.22 -13.22
C ASP A 370 -5.78 -6.37 -13.47
N GLY A 371 -5.86 -6.88 -14.70
CA GLY A 371 -6.70 -8.03 -15.03
C GLY A 371 -8.21 -7.79 -14.98
N VAL A 372 -8.69 -6.55 -15.10
CA VAL A 372 -10.11 -6.18 -14.94
C VAL A 372 -11.01 -6.87 -15.96
N ALA A 373 -12.06 -7.59 -15.48
CA ALA A 373 -12.79 -8.56 -16.27
C ALA A 373 -13.89 -7.99 -17.17
N LYS A 374 -14.53 -6.89 -16.79
CA LYS A 374 -15.63 -6.29 -17.57
C LYS A 374 -15.27 -4.89 -18.06
N TYR A 375 -15.11 -3.93 -17.18
CA TYR A 375 -14.67 -2.57 -17.55
C TYR A 375 -14.03 -1.85 -16.37
N GLY A 376 -13.11 -0.95 -16.68
CA GLY A 376 -12.51 -0.01 -15.73
C GLY A 376 -13.44 1.14 -15.41
N ILE A 377 -13.23 2.31 -16.03
CA ILE A 377 -13.99 3.55 -15.80
C ILE A 377 -15.26 3.55 -16.64
N GLY A 378 -16.41 3.86 -16.03
CA GLY A 378 -17.68 3.90 -16.72
C GLY A 378 -18.48 5.19 -16.50
N ALA A 379 -18.85 5.90 -17.57
CA ALA A 379 -19.59 7.16 -17.53
C ALA A 379 -21.05 7.01 -17.94
N THR A 380 -21.97 7.39 -17.05
CA THR A 380 -23.42 7.37 -17.29
C THR A 380 -24.10 8.65 -16.80
N MET A 381 -25.33 8.87 -17.20
CA MET A 381 -26.27 9.88 -16.68
C MET A 381 -25.68 11.30 -16.58
N GLY A 382 -24.90 11.71 -17.58
CA GLY A 382 -24.38 13.06 -17.65
C GLY A 382 -23.18 13.35 -16.72
N SER A 383 -22.52 12.34 -16.24
CA SER A 383 -21.28 12.49 -15.45
C SER A 383 -20.14 13.10 -16.26
N SER A 384 -19.22 13.76 -15.58
CA SER A 384 -17.95 14.24 -16.13
C SER A 384 -16.80 13.60 -15.39
N ILE A 385 -15.97 12.82 -16.10
CA ILE A 385 -14.85 12.08 -15.52
C ILE A 385 -13.55 12.56 -16.17
N PHE A 386 -12.60 12.99 -15.37
CA PHE A 386 -11.21 13.21 -15.78
C PHE A 386 -10.37 12.00 -15.38
N SER A 387 -9.87 11.27 -16.38
CA SER A 387 -8.93 10.16 -16.23
C SER A 387 -7.54 10.67 -16.53
N GLU A 388 -6.61 10.55 -15.59
CA GLU A 388 -5.27 11.10 -15.71
C GLU A 388 -4.20 10.12 -15.22
N ALA A 389 -3.28 9.75 -16.12
CA ALA A 389 -2.10 8.93 -15.81
C ALA A 389 -2.43 7.64 -15.04
N ASN A 390 -3.52 6.96 -15.38
CA ASN A 390 -3.84 5.63 -14.87
C ASN A 390 -3.16 4.56 -15.73
N TYR A 391 -2.88 3.41 -15.14
CA TYR A 391 -2.31 2.26 -15.84
C TYR A 391 -3.30 1.11 -15.92
N PHE A 392 -3.63 0.70 -17.15
CA PHE A 392 -4.52 -0.43 -17.43
C PHE A 392 -3.71 -1.59 -18.01
N LEU A 393 -3.68 -2.72 -17.30
CA LEU A 393 -3.02 -3.94 -17.70
C LEU A 393 -4.04 -5.07 -17.83
N ASN A 394 -4.05 -5.79 -18.95
CA ASN A 394 -4.95 -6.92 -19.17
C ASN A 394 -6.44 -6.61 -18.90
N THR A 395 -6.84 -5.34 -19.05
CA THR A 395 -8.20 -4.86 -18.78
C THR A 395 -9.07 -5.04 -20.02
N LYS A 396 -10.24 -5.68 -19.89
CA LYS A 396 -11.11 -5.98 -21.02
C LYS A 396 -11.61 -4.71 -21.72
N ASN A 397 -12.13 -3.73 -21.00
CA ASN A 397 -12.58 -2.43 -21.52
C ASN A 397 -12.08 -1.34 -20.57
N PRO A 398 -10.98 -0.64 -20.86
CA PRO A 398 -10.41 0.36 -19.93
C PRO A 398 -11.41 1.46 -19.56
N MET A 399 -12.14 1.98 -20.54
CA MET A 399 -13.11 3.05 -20.36
C MET A 399 -14.36 2.76 -21.19
N MET A 400 -15.52 3.15 -20.69
CA MET A 400 -16.80 3.00 -21.40
C MET A 400 -17.72 4.18 -21.15
N ILE A 401 -18.38 4.66 -22.20
CA ILE A 401 -19.51 5.59 -22.10
C ILE A 401 -20.78 4.82 -22.47
N SER A 402 -21.81 4.91 -21.64
CA SER A 402 -23.05 4.18 -21.86
C SER A 402 -23.72 4.50 -23.19
N LYS A 403 -24.17 3.47 -23.93
CA LYS A 403 -24.83 3.49 -25.23
C LYS A 403 -24.00 4.04 -26.39
N GLN A 404 -22.69 4.09 -26.25
CA GLN A 404 -21.79 4.46 -27.35
C GLN A 404 -20.44 3.74 -27.23
N GLY A 405 -19.55 3.96 -28.19
CA GLY A 405 -18.23 3.35 -28.20
C GLY A 405 -18.28 1.85 -28.12
N THR A 406 -17.52 1.30 -27.21
CA THR A 406 -17.42 -0.14 -26.95
C THR A 406 -18.75 -0.70 -26.41
N ASP A 407 -19.49 0.04 -25.57
CA ASP A 407 -20.80 -0.40 -25.05
C ASP A 407 -21.84 -0.63 -26.16
N ALA A 408 -21.82 0.18 -27.23
CA ALA A 408 -22.72 0.02 -28.38
C ALA A 408 -22.37 -1.19 -29.26
N GLN A 409 -21.16 -1.74 -29.14
CA GLN A 409 -20.71 -2.90 -29.94
C GLN A 409 -20.96 -4.22 -29.24
N GLY A 410 -21.28 -4.18 -27.94
CA GLY A 410 -21.13 -5.35 -27.13
C GLY A 410 -22.35 -5.91 -26.46
N ASP A 411 -22.08 -6.70 -25.55
CA ASP A 411 -22.81 -7.74 -24.84
C ASP A 411 -23.64 -7.23 -23.66
N GLY A 412 -23.97 -5.92 -23.62
CA GLY A 412 -24.75 -5.34 -22.52
C GLY A 412 -23.97 -5.28 -21.20
N THR A 413 -22.69 -5.03 -21.28
CA THR A 413 -21.81 -4.92 -20.08
C THR A 413 -22.12 -3.67 -19.23
N PHE A 414 -22.91 -2.72 -19.77
CA PHE A 414 -23.21 -1.46 -19.13
C PHE A 414 -24.69 -1.26 -18.83
N SER A 415 -25.07 -0.12 -18.24
CA SER A 415 -26.38 0.03 -17.60
C SER A 415 -27.56 0.32 -18.50
N GLY A 416 -27.36 0.68 -19.76
CA GLY A 416 -28.38 1.16 -20.65
C GLY A 416 -28.95 2.55 -20.26
N GLU A 417 -28.32 3.27 -19.32
CA GLU A 417 -28.62 4.67 -18.98
C GLU A 417 -28.07 5.63 -20.05
N ASN A 418 -28.42 6.92 -19.99
CA ASN A 418 -27.78 7.91 -20.85
C ASN A 418 -26.28 7.97 -20.55
N GLY A 419 -25.48 8.41 -21.54
CA GLY A 419 -24.05 8.53 -21.39
C GLY A 419 -23.64 9.69 -20.49
N GLY A 420 -22.39 9.65 -20.04
CA GLY A 420 -21.64 10.78 -19.49
C GLY A 420 -20.45 11.06 -20.40
N MET A 421 -19.45 11.75 -19.90
CA MET A 421 -18.24 12.09 -20.65
C MET A 421 -16.98 11.71 -19.88
N ILE A 422 -15.99 11.18 -20.60
CA ILE A 422 -14.65 10.90 -20.09
C ILE A 422 -13.65 11.72 -20.91
N LYS A 423 -12.83 12.53 -20.21
CA LYS A 423 -11.60 13.12 -20.73
C LYS A 423 -10.44 12.27 -20.23
N SER A 424 -9.53 11.86 -21.12
CA SER A 424 -8.38 11.03 -20.82
C SER A 424 -7.08 11.76 -21.16
N TYR A 425 -6.12 11.77 -20.23
CA TYR A 425 -4.80 12.34 -20.43
C TYR A 425 -3.72 11.49 -19.74
N GLY A 426 -2.70 11.09 -20.50
CA GLY A 426 -1.56 10.36 -19.94
C GLY A 426 -1.85 8.93 -19.48
N ASP A 427 -3.05 8.41 -19.72
CA ASP A 427 -3.40 7.03 -19.39
C ASP A 427 -2.65 6.03 -20.27
N VAL A 428 -2.15 4.92 -19.69
CA VAL A 428 -1.41 3.84 -20.35
C VAL A 428 -2.25 2.57 -20.40
N MET A 429 -2.34 1.94 -21.57
CA MET A 429 -3.14 0.75 -21.80
C MET A 429 -2.28 -0.36 -22.40
N VAL A 430 -2.06 -1.45 -21.65
CA VAL A 430 -1.22 -2.60 -22.07
C VAL A 430 -2.05 -3.87 -22.08
N ASN A 431 -2.03 -4.59 -23.20
CA ASN A 431 -2.81 -5.83 -23.40
C ASN A 431 -4.29 -5.69 -23.09
N CYS A 432 -4.85 -4.48 -23.32
CA CYS A 432 -6.26 -4.21 -23.09
C CYS A 432 -7.11 -4.67 -24.27
N GLY A 433 -8.40 -4.91 -23.98
CA GLY A 433 -9.37 -5.25 -25.03
C GLY A 433 -9.82 -4.00 -25.82
N SER A 434 -11.13 -3.76 -25.89
CA SER A 434 -11.67 -2.69 -26.73
C SER A 434 -11.58 -1.31 -26.09
N PHE A 435 -11.11 -0.33 -26.89
CA PHE A 435 -11.15 1.09 -26.55
C PHE A 435 -11.25 1.92 -27.82
N ILE A 436 -12.21 2.81 -27.91
CA ILE A 436 -12.47 3.67 -29.07
C ILE A 436 -12.33 5.13 -28.68
N PRO A 437 -11.17 5.77 -28.93
CA PRO A 437 -11.02 7.21 -28.66
C PRO A 437 -11.83 8.07 -29.64
N TYR A 438 -12.21 9.30 -29.25
CA TYR A 438 -12.90 10.27 -30.09
C TYR A 438 -12.20 10.53 -31.44
N SER A 439 -10.88 10.51 -31.46
CA SER A 439 -10.08 10.68 -32.68
C SER A 439 -10.30 9.56 -33.71
N GLN A 440 -10.66 8.37 -33.27
CA GLN A 440 -10.96 7.23 -34.13
C GLN A 440 -12.41 7.26 -34.60
N ASN A 441 -13.35 7.63 -33.73
CA ASN A 441 -14.78 7.72 -34.04
C ASN A 441 -15.42 8.89 -33.28
N ASN A 442 -15.61 10.02 -33.95
CA ASN A 442 -16.09 11.26 -33.31
C ASN A 442 -17.60 11.27 -33.01
N THR A 443 -18.32 10.22 -33.32
CA THR A 443 -19.75 10.07 -33.04
C THR A 443 -19.99 9.06 -31.91
N SER A 444 -19.26 7.96 -31.90
CA SER A 444 -19.46 6.87 -30.96
C SER A 444 -18.09 6.42 -30.39
N PHE A 445 -17.74 6.92 -29.24
CA PHE A 445 -16.41 6.82 -28.61
C PHE A 445 -16.51 6.53 -27.10
N ASP A 446 -15.42 6.06 -26.51
CA ASP A 446 -15.32 5.74 -25.08
C ASP A 446 -14.69 6.88 -24.26
N ALA A 447 -13.80 7.67 -24.86
CA ALA A 447 -13.22 8.84 -24.21
C ALA A 447 -12.72 9.88 -25.22
N TYR A 448 -12.68 11.15 -24.80
CA TYR A 448 -11.97 12.23 -25.46
C TYR A 448 -10.52 12.25 -24.96
N VAL A 449 -9.61 11.72 -25.76
CA VAL A 449 -8.17 11.66 -25.42
C VAL A 449 -7.51 12.96 -25.83
N THR A 450 -6.85 13.62 -24.87
CA THR A 450 -6.14 14.90 -25.08
C THR A 450 -4.63 14.68 -25.14
N SER A 451 -3.96 15.59 -25.87
CA SER A 451 -2.50 15.63 -25.95
C SER A 451 -1.86 16.53 -24.87
N SER A 452 -2.67 17.35 -24.22
CA SER A 452 -2.26 18.27 -23.16
C SER A 452 -3.27 18.24 -22.02
N ARG A 453 -2.77 18.27 -20.80
CA ARG A 453 -3.60 18.29 -19.59
C ARG A 453 -4.56 19.48 -19.56
N SER A 454 -4.12 20.64 -20.03
CA SER A 454 -4.92 21.87 -20.05
C SER A 454 -5.90 21.98 -21.23
N GLU A 455 -5.90 21.02 -22.16
CA GLU A 455 -6.85 21.00 -23.28
C GLU A 455 -8.27 20.83 -22.77
N GLN A 456 -9.18 21.68 -23.24
CA GLN A 456 -10.60 21.60 -22.93
C GLN A 456 -11.33 20.76 -23.98
N VAL A 457 -12.30 19.96 -23.53
CA VAL A 457 -13.20 19.26 -24.42
C VAL A 457 -14.18 20.26 -25.00
N PRO A 458 -14.28 20.41 -26.33
CA PRO A 458 -15.25 21.34 -26.93
C PRO A 458 -16.70 21.01 -26.58
N ASP A 459 -17.53 22.00 -26.32
CA ASP A 459 -18.97 21.84 -26.02
C ASP A 459 -19.77 21.15 -27.15
N THR A 460 -19.22 21.08 -28.35
CA THR A 460 -19.79 20.34 -29.50
C THR A 460 -19.59 18.83 -29.37
N VAL A 461 -18.64 18.38 -28.56
CA VAL A 461 -18.38 16.96 -28.26
C VAL A 461 -19.32 16.52 -27.14
N LYS A 462 -20.21 15.59 -27.45
CA LYS A 462 -21.30 15.21 -26.56
C LYS A 462 -21.48 13.70 -26.52
N ALA A 463 -21.98 13.22 -25.40
CA ALA A 463 -22.49 11.85 -25.29
C ALA A 463 -23.62 11.63 -26.28
N LEU A 464 -23.57 10.55 -27.04
CA LEU A 464 -24.56 10.18 -28.06
C LEU A 464 -25.95 10.03 -27.46
N ALA A 465 -26.06 9.36 -26.32
CA ALA A 465 -27.28 9.24 -25.56
C ALA A 465 -27.30 10.23 -24.40
N GLY A 466 -28.26 11.16 -24.43
CA GLY A 466 -28.43 12.22 -23.42
C GLY A 466 -27.86 13.57 -23.81
N GLY A 467 -26.93 13.64 -24.76
CA GLY A 467 -26.41 14.89 -25.32
C GLY A 467 -25.57 15.74 -24.35
N THR A 468 -25.05 15.13 -23.28
CA THR A 468 -24.26 15.83 -22.28
C THR A 468 -22.85 16.11 -22.80
N SER A 469 -22.33 17.34 -22.59
CA SER A 469 -20.95 17.74 -22.81
C SER A 469 -20.14 17.56 -21.52
N TYR A 470 -18.83 17.51 -21.68
CA TYR A 470 -17.89 17.46 -20.56
C TYR A 470 -17.84 18.83 -19.85
N SER A 471 -17.82 18.83 -18.52
CA SER A 471 -17.89 20.08 -17.74
C SER A 471 -16.61 20.90 -17.70
N ASN A 472 -15.48 20.34 -18.15
CA ASN A 472 -14.13 20.95 -18.08
C ASN A 472 -13.72 21.40 -16.66
N PHE A 473 -14.22 20.72 -15.62
CA PHE A 473 -13.95 21.04 -14.22
C PHE A 473 -12.45 20.98 -13.88
N ASP A 474 -11.71 20.08 -14.54
CA ASP A 474 -10.28 19.85 -14.37
C ASP A 474 -9.42 21.04 -14.81
N THR A 475 -9.96 21.92 -15.65
CA THR A 475 -9.31 23.16 -16.11
C THR A 475 -9.89 24.41 -15.47
N SER A 476 -10.89 24.27 -14.60
CA SER A 476 -11.46 25.35 -13.79
C SER A 476 -10.62 25.63 -12.54
N GLY A 477 -10.94 26.71 -11.82
CA GLY A 477 -10.29 27.05 -10.54
C GLY A 477 -10.75 26.18 -9.37
N ASP A 478 -11.64 25.21 -9.60
CA ASP A 478 -12.26 24.41 -8.54
C ASP A 478 -11.49 23.11 -8.23
N MET A 479 -10.42 22.82 -8.99
CA MET A 479 -9.53 21.69 -8.74
C MET A 479 -8.61 21.94 -7.55
N TYR A 480 -8.40 20.89 -6.76
CA TYR A 480 -7.42 20.87 -5.67
C TYR A 480 -5.98 20.77 -6.21
N SER A 481 -5.00 21.06 -5.35
CA SER A 481 -3.58 20.81 -5.63
C SER A 481 -3.24 19.34 -5.41
N TYR A 482 -2.51 18.74 -6.33
CA TYR A 482 -2.05 17.36 -6.25
C TYR A 482 -0.77 17.20 -7.09
N THR A 483 -0.07 16.09 -6.89
CA THR A 483 1.06 15.68 -7.71
C THR A 483 0.63 14.43 -8.48
N VAL A 484 0.80 14.44 -9.80
CA VAL A 484 0.55 13.29 -10.65
C VAL A 484 1.88 12.63 -10.99
N GLU A 485 1.96 11.33 -10.80
CA GLU A 485 3.08 10.49 -11.24
C GLU A 485 2.89 10.08 -12.70
N SER A 486 3.97 9.59 -13.37
CA SER A 486 3.75 8.85 -14.61
C SER A 486 2.90 7.60 -14.32
N ALA A 487 2.14 7.14 -15.31
CA ALA A 487 1.29 5.95 -15.11
C ALA A 487 2.13 4.71 -14.72
N GLU A 488 3.36 4.59 -15.25
CA GLU A 488 4.30 3.51 -14.93
C GLU A 488 4.87 3.59 -13.51
N ASP A 489 5.14 4.81 -13.02
CA ASP A 489 5.60 4.99 -11.63
C ASP A 489 4.45 4.78 -10.65
N ALA A 490 3.25 5.21 -11.00
CA ALA A 490 2.04 4.96 -10.21
C ALA A 490 1.82 3.46 -9.96
N VAL A 491 2.14 2.56 -10.91
CA VAL A 491 2.09 1.10 -10.68
C VAL A 491 3.00 0.68 -9.53
N LYS A 492 4.22 1.24 -9.45
CA LYS A 492 5.18 0.93 -8.38
C LYS A 492 4.66 1.43 -7.03
N THR A 493 4.19 2.68 -7.00
CA THR A 493 3.60 3.30 -5.81
C THR A 493 2.39 2.52 -5.33
N VAL A 494 1.47 2.15 -6.23
CA VAL A 494 0.27 1.38 -5.91
C VAL A 494 0.63 -0.01 -5.37
N LYS A 495 1.53 -0.73 -6.01
CA LYS A 495 1.98 -2.06 -5.54
C LYS A 495 2.68 -2.02 -4.18
N ALA A 496 3.33 -0.91 -3.86
CA ALA A 496 4.02 -0.74 -2.58
C ALA A 496 3.09 -0.31 -1.45
N TYR A 497 2.02 0.43 -1.75
CA TYR A 497 1.30 1.19 -0.72
C TYR A 497 -0.23 1.06 -0.76
N ALA A 498 -0.83 0.45 -1.77
CA ALA A 498 -2.28 0.23 -1.77
C ALA A 498 -2.67 -0.92 -0.84
N GLY A 499 -3.81 -0.76 -0.18
CA GLY A 499 -4.30 -1.70 0.82
C GLY A 499 -3.78 -1.40 2.22
N ARG A 500 -3.99 -2.35 3.13
CA ARG A 500 -3.52 -2.28 4.52
C ARG A 500 -2.00 -2.24 4.58
N MET A 501 -1.51 -1.82 5.74
CA MET A 501 -0.08 -1.78 6.07
C MET A 501 0.65 -3.04 5.60
N ASN A 502 1.75 -2.87 4.86
CA ASN A 502 2.58 -3.95 4.30
C ASN A 502 1.82 -5.01 3.48
N GLY A 503 0.65 -4.68 2.93
CA GLY A 503 -0.21 -5.60 2.18
C GLY A 503 -1.14 -6.45 3.04
N GLY A 504 -1.16 -6.24 4.36
CA GLY A 504 -1.97 -6.99 5.31
C GLY A 504 -1.45 -8.41 5.59
N ASP A 505 -2.06 -9.07 6.55
CA ASP A 505 -1.74 -10.46 6.95
C ASP A 505 -2.42 -11.52 6.07
N PHE A 506 -3.34 -11.11 5.20
CA PHE A 506 -3.98 -11.96 4.20
C PHE A 506 -3.58 -11.48 2.81
N THR A 507 -2.89 -12.34 2.08
CA THR A 507 -2.45 -12.09 0.71
C THR A 507 -3.04 -13.12 -0.24
N TRP A 508 -3.28 -12.70 -1.48
CA TRP A 508 -3.74 -13.58 -2.56
C TRP A 508 -3.08 -13.17 -3.86
N GLU A 509 -2.43 -14.11 -4.51
CA GLU A 509 -1.83 -13.92 -5.83
C GLU A 509 -2.75 -14.44 -6.92
N PHE A 510 -2.91 -13.66 -7.98
CA PHE A 510 -3.71 -14.04 -9.14
C PHE A 510 -2.80 -14.55 -10.26
N PRO A 511 -2.97 -15.80 -10.72
CA PRO A 511 -2.25 -16.27 -11.90
C PRO A 511 -2.79 -15.58 -13.17
N ASP A 512 -1.99 -15.53 -14.22
CA ASP A 512 -2.37 -14.95 -15.52
C ASP A 512 -3.66 -15.52 -16.11
N SER A 513 -4.03 -16.75 -15.75
CA SER A 513 -5.29 -17.37 -16.16
C SER A 513 -6.53 -16.69 -15.63
N GLU A 514 -6.40 -15.91 -14.56
CA GLU A 514 -7.49 -15.14 -13.95
C GLU A 514 -7.65 -13.75 -14.57
N ASN A 515 -6.74 -13.33 -15.45
CA ASN A 515 -6.86 -12.07 -16.19
C ASN A 515 -8.17 -12.03 -16.98
N ALA A 516 -8.98 -10.99 -16.75
CA ALA A 516 -10.29 -10.77 -17.36
C ALA A 516 -11.31 -11.91 -17.09
N ASN A 517 -11.10 -12.72 -16.07
CA ASN A 517 -12.06 -13.70 -15.56
C ASN A 517 -13.02 -13.04 -14.56
N TYR A 518 -14.32 -13.26 -14.70
CA TYR A 518 -15.34 -12.73 -13.79
C TYR A 518 -16.01 -13.79 -12.93
N ASP A 519 -15.57 -15.06 -13.01
CA ASP A 519 -16.03 -16.12 -12.15
C ASP A 519 -15.52 -15.93 -10.71
N VAL A 520 -16.26 -16.46 -9.74
CA VAL A 520 -15.78 -16.54 -8.36
C VAL A 520 -14.61 -17.50 -8.28
N ILE A 521 -13.50 -17.07 -7.68
CA ILE A 521 -12.34 -17.93 -7.44
C ILE A 521 -12.60 -18.74 -6.17
N PRO A 522 -12.86 -20.07 -6.27
CA PRO A 522 -13.26 -20.88 -5.12
C PRO A 522 -12.19 -20.94 -4.02
N GLY A 523 -10.91 -20.92 -4.43
CA GLY A 523 -9.79 -20.92 -3.49
C GLY A 523 -9.77 -19.65 -2.64
N LEU A 524 -9.89 -18.47 -3.27
CA LEU A 524 -9.98 -17.19 -2.57
C LEU A 524 -11.18 -17.17 -1.61
N LYS A 525 -12.36 -17.56 -2.10
CA LYS A 525 -13.57 -17.60 -1.26
C LYS A 525 -13.41 -18.53 -0.04
N SER A 526 -12.81 -19.69 -0.21
CA SER A 526 -12.53 -20.61 0.88
C SER A 526 -11.55 -20.02 1.90
N ALA A 527 -10.48 -19.38 1.42
CA ALA A 527 -9.48 -18.74 2.28
C ALA A 527 -10.11 -17.61 3.10
N LEU A 528 -10.93 -16.74 2.48
CA LEU A 528 -11.63 -15.66 3.18
C LEU A 528 -12.61 -16.17 4.25
N THR A 529 -13.37 -17.23 3.92
CA THR A 529 -14.34 -17.81 4.87
C THR A 529 -13.65 -18.48 6.07
N SER A 530 -12.44 -19.00 5.89
CA SER A 530 -11.65 -19.65 6.93
C SER A 530 -10.68 -18.72 7.63
N TYR A 531 -10.62 -17.44 7.25
CA TYR A 531 -9.69 -16.46 7.83
C TYR A 531 -9.82 -16.37 9.36
N LYS A 532 -8.65 -16.32 10.02
CA LYS A 532 -8.53 -16.13 11.47
C LYS A 532 -7.35 -15.22 11.75
N SER A 533 -7.49 -14.32 12.70
CA SER A 533 -6.37 -13.53 13.20
C SER A 533 -5.35 -14.42 13.92
N SER A 534 -4.09 -14.12 13.72
CA SER A 534 -2.95 -14.75 14.42
C SER A 534 -2.65 -14.13 15.78
N ILE A 535 -3.37 -13.08 16.19
CA ILE A 535 -3.21 -12.46 17.52
C ILE A 535 -3.62 -13.45 18.62
N VAL A 536 -2.69 -13.71 19.53
CA VAL A 536 -2.91 -14.54 20.74
C VAL A 536 -3.39 -13.70 21.90
N SER A 537 -2.83 -12.50 22.08
CA SER A 537 -3.28 -11.57 23.11
C SER A 537 -2.95 -10.12 22.76
N ILE A 538 -3.72 -9.20 23.30
CA ILE A 538 -3.57 -7.76 23.17
C ILE A 538 -3.23 -7.18 24.54
N GLY A 539 -2.31 -6.22 24.58
CA GLY A 539 -1.74 -5.62 25.75
C GLY A 539 -0.37 -6.16 26.09
N GLY A 540 0.56 -5.28 26.42
CA GLY A 540 1.97 -5.59 26.64
C GLY A 540 2.29 -5.93 28.10
N ASN A 541 1.53 -5.44 29.07
CA ASN A 541 1.92 -5.52 30.50
C ASN A 541 1.53 -6.83 31.20
N GLY A 542 1.07 -7.85 30.46
CA GLY A 542 0.69 -9.15 31.04
C GLY A 542 -0.44 -9.07 32.08
N THR A 543 -0.97 -7.93 32.32
CA THR A 543 -2.20 -7.74 33.04
C THR A 543 -3.31 -7.64 31.98
N ASN A 544 -4.33 -8.49 32.09
CA ASN A 544 -5.63 -8.21 31.50
C ASN A 544 -6.13 -6.90 32.10
N ALA A 545 -5.55 -5.79 31.64
CA ALA A 545 -6.00 -4.46 32.01
C ALA A 545 -7.43 -4.40 31.54
N SER A 546 -8.33 -4.18 32.45
CA SER A 546 -9.73 -3.95 32.15
C SER A 546 -9.79 -2.85 31.10
N ILE A 547 -10.26 -3.20 29.92
CA ILE A 547 -10.41 -2.37 28.74
C ILE A 547 -11.46 -1.31 29.04
N GLY A 548 -11.03 -0.22 29.66
CA GLY A 548 -11.83 0.96 29.90
C GLY A 548 -11.12 2.14 29.26
N GLY A 549 -11.84 2.87 28.42
CA GLY A 549 -11.31 4.01 27.70
C GLY A 549 -10.44 4.92 28.56
N GLY A 550 -9.16 4.90 28.31
CA GLY A 550 -8.20 5.84 28.89
C GLY A 550 -7.99 6.98 27.91
N SER A 551 -8.36 8.16 28.31
CA SER A 551 -7.98 9.39 27.62
C SER A 551 -6.53 9.68 27.96
N ASP A 552 -5.63 9.56 27.00
CA ASP A 552 -4.29 10.13 27.12
C ASP A 552 -4.39 11.65 26.91
N ASN A 553 -4.78 12.33 27.99
CA ASN A 553 -4.61 13.77 28.13
C ASN A 553 -3.47 14.02 29.12
N GLU A 554 -2.26 14.19 28.62
CA GLU A 554 -1.23 14.86 29.41
C GLU A 554 -1.42 16.38 29.31
N GLY A 555 -1.94 16.92 30.39
CA GLY A 555 -2.04 18.38 30.59
C GLY A 555 -2.66 18.74 31.92
N GLY A 556 -1.87 18.74 33.00
CA GLY A 556 -2.04 19.69 34.10
C GLY A 556 -2.89 19.28 35.31
N GLU A 557 -2.16 19.10 36.40
CA GLU A 557 -2.46 19.41 37.78
C GLU A 557 -3.38 18.49 38.63
N ASP A 558 -2.66 17.93 39.53
CA ASP A 558 -2.92 17.31 40.82
C ASP A 558 -4.04 17.97 41.64
N VAL A 559 -5.09 17.23 42.08
CA VAL A 559 -5.69 17.42 43.38
C VAL A 559 -6.24 16.09 43.93
N GLY A 560 -5.78 15.80 45.11
CA GLY A 560 -5.86 14.66 45.93
C GLY A 560 -7.21 14.05 46.36
N GLY A 561 -7.09 12.83 46.77
CA GLY A 561 -7.61 12.29 48.00
C GLY A 561 -9.02 11.66 47.97
N ASN A 562 -9.19 10.45 48.14
CA ASN A 562 -9.38 9.77 49.40
C ASN A 562 -9.97 8.36 49.26
N GLU A 563 -9.62 7.56 50.20
CA GLU A 563 -9.84 6.16 50.52
C GLU A 563 -11.29 5.62 50.47
N GLY A 564 -11.39 4.30 50.27
CA GLY A 564 -12.26 3.52 51.18
C GLY A 564 -13.05 2.39 50.58
N GLY A 565 -12.62 1.15 50.81
CA GLY A 565 -13.38 0.14 51.48
C GLY A 565 -14.18 -0.89 50.66
N ASN A 566 -13.57 -2.01 50.35
CA ASN A 566 -13.68 -3.36 50.98
C ASN A 566 -15.04 -4.09 51.01
N THR A 567 -14.89 -5.40 50.80
CA THR A 567 -15.75 -6.58 51.08
C THR A 567 -16.67 -6.96 49.94
N GLY A 568 -16.54 -8.14 49.37
CA GLY A 568 -16.46 -9.49 49.95
C GLY A 568 -17.71 -10.26 49.66
N ASN A 569 -17.63 -11.34 49.01
CA ASN A 569 -18.00 -12.68 49.43
C ASN A 569 -18.57 -13.58 48.30
N GLU A 570 -17.88 -14.60 48.09
CA GLU A 570 -18.20 -16.04 47.99
C GLU A 570 -19.57 -16.52 47.42
N GLY A 571 -19.40 -17.46 46.47
CA GLY A 571 -19.98 -18.76 46.78
C GLY A 571 -20.99 -19.29 45.75
N GLY A 572 -20.67 -20.44 45.18
CA GLY A 572 -21.71 -21.40 44.89
C GLY A 572 -21.61 -22.14 43.55
N SER A 573 -20.83 -23.20 43.57
CA SER A 573 -20.93 -24.40 42.74
C SER A 573 -22.35 -24.94 42.67
N THR A 574 -22.74 -25.48 41.54
CA THR A 574 -23.23 -26.89 41.44
C THR A 574 -23.45 -27.33 40.01
N ASP A 575 -22.94 -28.50 39.80
CA ASP A 575 -23.14 -29.48 38.73
C ASP A 575 -24.59 -29.67 38.27
N ASN A 576 -24.81 -30.05 37.04
CA ASN A 576 -25.27 -31.41 36.75
C ASN A 576 -25.37 -31.72 35.26
N GLU A 577 -25.10 -32.97 35.03
CA GLU A 577 -25.04 -33.80 33.85
C GLU A 577 -26.35 -33.91 33.03
N GLY A 578 -26.12 -34.39 31.79
CA GLY A 578 -27.02 -35.43 31.20
C GLY A 578 -27.58 -35.01 29.86
N GLY A 579 -27.07 -35.57 28.81
CA GLY A 579 -27.52 -36.86 28.24
C GLY A 579 -28.08 -36.71 26.84
N ASN A 580 -27.27 -37.04 25.86
CA ASN A 580 -27.43 -38.09 24.87
C ASN A 580 -28.46 -37.99 23.72
N THR A 581 -27.95 -38.42 22.56
CA THR A 581 -28.51 -39.01 21.34
C THR A 581 -29.12 -38.04 20.34
N GLY A 582 -28.74 -38.03 19.10
CA GLY A 582 -28.20 -38.97 18.15
C GLY A 582 -28.34 -38.48 16.75
N ASP A 583 -27.37 -38.86 16.00
CA ASP A 583 -27.46 -39.37 14.62
C ASP A 583 -27.74 -38.40 13.44
N GLY A 584 -26.84 -38.47 12.48
CA GLY A 584 -27.07 -38.03 11.10
C GLY A 584 -25.84 -37.39 10.48
N GLY A 585 -24.95 -38.23 9.95
CA GLY A 585 -23.71 -37.83 9.32
C GLY A 585 -23.88 -37.02 8.04
N ASP A 586 -22.87 -36.22 7.80
CA ASP A 586 -22.21 -36.24 6.48
C ASP A 586 -20.77 -35.71 6.59
N ASN A 587 -19.89 -36.49 5.96
CA ASN A 587 -18.45 -36.30 5.97
C ASN A 587 -18.05 -35.13 5.08
N ASN A 588 -17.31 -34.18 5.66
CA ASN A 588 -16.31 -33.44 4.91
C ASN A 588 -15.04 -33.38 5.76
N PRO A 589 -13.91 -33.93 5.32
CA PRO A 589 -12.67 -33.81 6.08
C PRO A 589 -12.12 -32.41 5.96
N GLY A 590 -12.15 -31.69 7.07
CA GLY A 590 -11.56 -30.39 7.23
C GLY A 590 -10.07 -30.41 6.94
N ALA A 591 -9.62 -29.35 6.27
CA ALA A 591 -8.23 -29.02 6.09
C ALA A 591 -7.58 -28.77 7.45
N GLY A 592 -6.58 -29.56 7.79
CA GLY A 592 -5.73 -29.33 8.95
C GLY A 592 -4.74 -28.23 8.66
N GLN A 593 -4.71 -27.24 9.52
CA GLN A 593 -3.65 -26.27 9.61
C GLN A 593 -2.36 -26.91 10.14
N GLY A 594 -1.28 -26.65 9.46
CA GLY A 594 0.07 -26.83 9.90
C GLY A 594 0.93 -26.10 8.89
N GLY A 595 1.16 -24.82 9.10
CA GLY A 595 2.13 -24.05 8.34
C GLY A 595 3.52 -24.56 8.67
N SER A 596 4.01 -25.51 7.87
CA SER A 596 5.44 -25.84 7.83
C SER A 596 5.95 -25.22 6.54
N THR A 597 6.78 -24.22 6.68
CA THR A 597 7.53 -23.64 5.56
C THR A 597 8.46 -24.68 4.98
N ILE A 598 8.31 -24.94 3.70
CA ILE A 598 9.04 -25.98 2.99
C ILE A 598 10.31 -25.38 2.39
N PRO A 599 11.51 -25.94 2.65
CA PRO A 599 12.71 -25.48 1.98
C PRO A 599 12.61 -25.66 0.47
N THR A 600 13.11 -24.71 -0.30
CA THR A 600 13.23 -24.82 -1.75
C THR A 600 14.46 -25.65 -2.12
N GLY A 601 14.39 -26.44 -3.22
CA GLY A 601 15.55 -27.16 -3.76
C GLY A 601 15.56 -28.65 -3.52
N ALA A 602 16.74 -29.21 -3.20
CA ALA A 602 17.01 -30.66 -3.21
C ALA A 602 16.29 -31.47 -2.12
N TYR A 603 15.77 -30.82 -1.11
CA TYR A 603 15.14 -31.44 0.05
C TYR A 603 13.61 -31.62 -0.09
N MET A 604 13.02 -31.26 -1.24
CA MET A 604 11.61 -31.42 -1.56
C MET A 604 11.41 -32.42 -2.67
N HIS A 605 10.25 -33.12 -2.67
CA HIS A 605 9.87 -33.95 -3.79
C HIS A 605 8.37 -33.99 -4.02
N ASN A 606 7.94 -33.50 -5.17
CA ASN A 606 6.57 -33.51 -5.66
C ASN A 606 6.41 -34.62 -6.73
N PHE A 607 5.68 -35.69 -6.39
CA PHE A 607 5.49 -36.81 -7.31
C PHE A 607 4.72 -36.43 -8.58
N THR A 608 3.92 -35.38 -8.56
CA THR A 608 3.15 -34.87 -9.71
C THR A 608 4.08 -34.28 -10.76
N GLU A 609 5.09 -33.53 -10.35
CA GLU A 609 6.01 -32.82 -11.25
C GLU A 609 7.20 -33.67 -11.65
N SER A 610 7.80 -34.37 -10.68
CA SER A 610 9.10 -35.03 -10.85
C SER A 610 9.02 -36.56 -10.87
N GLY A 611 7.83 -37.15 -10.74
CA GLY A 611 7.69 -38.62 -10.71
C GLY A 611 8.51 -39.28 -9.62
N LYS A 612 9.61 -39.92 -9.96
CA LYS A 612 10.59 -40.51 -9.00
C LYS A 612 11.97 -39.85 -9.12
N ASP A 613 12.10 -38.81 -9.92
CA ASP A 613 13.37 -38.10 -10.11
C ASP A 613 13.57 -37.11 -8.96
N SER A 614 14.56 -37.38 -8.11
CA SER A 614 14.89 -36.54 -6.99
C SER A 614 16.44 -36.49 -6.80
N GLN A 615 16.96 -35.31 -6.55
CA GLN A 615 18.39 -35.14 -6.24
C GLN A 615 18.74 -35.59 -4.81
N PHE A 616 17.76 -35.60 -3.91
CA PHE A 616 17.96 -35.91 -2.50
C PHE A 616 17.45 -37.32 -2.13
N PHE A 617 16.27 -37.70 -2.59
CA PHE A 617 15.64 -38.97 -2.27
C PHE A 617 15.92 -40.05 -3.33
N LYS A 618 16.34 -41.22 -2.93
CA LYS A 618 16.41 -42.40 -3.82
C LYS A 618 15.11 -43.17 -3.72
N ILE A 619 14.29 -43.12 -4.77
CA ILE A 619 12.92 -43.57 -4.75
C ILE A 619 12.71 -44.84 -5.57
N SER A 620 12.22 -45.93 -4.92
CA SER A 620 11.80 -47.14 -5.57
C SER A 620 10.33 -47.43 -5.26
N GLY A 621 9.57 -47.88 -6.25
CA GLY A 621 8.13 -48.20 -6.10
C GLY A 621 7.33 -47.81 -7.32
N ASN A 622 5.98 -47.96 -7.24
CA ASN A 622 5.05 -47.75 -8.35
C ASN A 622 4.32 -46.41 -8.21
N LEU A 623 4.44 -45.57 -9.24
CA LEU A 623 3.62 -44.37 -9.35
C LEU A 623 2.17 -44.64 -9.76
N SER A 624 1.26 -43.73 -9.42
CA SER A 624 -0.13 -43.78 -9.85
C SER A 624 -0.74 -42.41 -9.91
N SER A 625 -1.37 -42.04 -11.03
CA SER A 625 -2.22 -40.85 -11.19
C SER A 625 -3.72 -41.13 -11.02
N SER A 626 -4.11 -42.40 -10.69
CA SER A 626 -5.51 -42.81 -10.54
C SER A 626 -5.98 -42.83 -9.07
N LYS A 627 -5.22 -42.20 -8.16
CA LYS A 627 -5.50 -42.25 -6.72
C LYS A 627 -6.16 -40.97 -6.18
N GLY A 628 -6.68 -40.14 -7.06
CA GLY A 628 -7.29 -38.86 -6.70
C GLY A 628 -6.29 -37.73 -6.58
N THR A 629 -6.73 -36.60 -6.10
CA THR A 629 -5.96 -35.35 -5.95
C THR A 629 -5.85 -35.02 -4.47
N VAL A 630 -4.68 -34.45 -4.09
CA VAL A 630 -4.44 -33.93 -2.75
C VAL A 630 -3.96 -32.48 -2.91
N THR A 631 -4.49 -31.59 -2.08
CA THR A 631 -4.00 -30.20 -2.01
C THR A 631 -3.12 -30.07 -0.77
N TYR A 632 -1.92 -29.54 -0.93
CA TYR A 632 -0.98 -29.29 0.18
C TYR A 632 -0.17 -28.03 -0.10
N ASN A 633 -0.21 -27.05 0.80
CA ASN A 633 0.49 -25.74 0.69
C ASN A 633 0.33 -25.07 -0.70
N GLY A 634 -0.90 -24.99 -1.19
CA GLY A 634 -1.22 -24.41 -2.50
C GLY A 634 -0.93 -25.32 -3.70
N LEU A 635 -0.23 -26.45 -3.50
CA LEU A 635 0.08 -27.39 -4.57
C LEU A 635 -1.09 -28.33 -4.84
N THR A 636 -1.39 -28.58 -6.12
CA THR A 636 -2.35 -29.59 -6.57
C THR A 636 -1.61 -30.86 -6.97
N LEU A 637 -1.66 -31.87 -6.12
CA LEU A 637 -0.90 -33.12 -6.25
C LEU A 637 -1.79 -34.20 -6.88
N THR A 638 -1.53 -34.58 -8.14
CA THR A 638 -2.35 -35.51 -8.92
C THR A 638 -1.70 -36.88 -9.13
N GLN A 639 -0.42 -37.01 -8.78
CA GLN A 639 0.30 -38.28 -8.86
C GLN A 639 0.92 -38.63 -7.50
N CYS A 640 0.91 -39.92 -7.15
CA CYS A 640 1.47 -40.40 -5.90
C CYS A 640 2.38 -41.62 -6.11
N LEU A 641 3.23 -41.87 -5.13
CA LEU A 641 3.92 -43.16 -4.95
C LEU A 641 3.04 -44.06 -4.09
N LYS A 642 2.69 -45.23 -4.61
CA LYS A 642 1.98 -46.25 -3.83
C LYS A 642 2.93 -46.87 -2.82
N ILE A 643 2.59 -46.83 -1.53
CA ILE A 643 3.33 -47.49 -0.48
C ILE A 643 2.96 -48.98 -0.44
N GLU A 644 3.75 -49.77 -1.12
CA GLU A 644 3.61 -51.22 -1.29
C GLU A 644 4.84 -51.96 -0.76
N SER A 645 4.82 -53.30 -0.70
CA SER A 645 5.98 -54.08 -0.21
C SER A 645 7.25 -53.90 -1.03
N SER A 646 7.14 -53.41 -2.26
CA SER A 646 8.27 -53.07 -3.14
C SER A 646 8.74 -51.62 -2.98
N THR A 647 8.07 -50.80 -2.19
CA THR A 647 8.39 -49.40 -2.03
C THR A 647 9.52 -49.25 -1.02
N ASN A 648 10.56 -48.53 -1.44
CA ASN A 648 11.67 -48.15 -0.59
C ASN A 648 12.14 -46.73 -1.02
N ILE A 649 12.19 -45.82 -0.07
CA ILE A 649 12.77 -44.49 -0.24
C ILE A 649 13.92 -44.40 0.73
N SER A 650 15.07 -43.93 0.27
CA SER A 650 16.21 -43.68 1.17
C SER A 650 16.84 -42.31 0.89
N PHE A 651 17.36 -41.68 1.91
CA PHE A 651 18.06 -40.41 1.83
C PHE A 651 19.11 -40.31 2.96
N THR A 652 20.09 -39.44 2.78
CA THR A 652 21.08 -39.11 3.82
C THR A 652 20.79 -37.70 4.35
N ALA A 653 20.36 -37.61 5.59
CA ALA A 653 20.14 -36.35 6.28
C ALA A 653 21.50 -35.70 6.64
N PRO A 654 21.79 -34.46 6.18
CA PRO A 654 23.05 -33.79 6.46
C PRO A 654 23.22 -33.34 7.92
N GLU A 655 22.12 -33.08 8.61
CA GLU A 655 21.97 -32.70 10.02
C GLU A 655 20.63 -33.19 10.55
N SER A 656 20.27 -32.97 11.80
CA SER A 656 18.95 -33.24 12.34
C SER A 656 17.90 -32.36 11.68
N GLY A 657 16.65 -32.86 11.54
CA GLY A 657 15.57 -32.14 10.93
C GLY A 657 14.24 -32.88 10.97
N THR A 658 13.23 -32.32 10.31
CA THR A 658 11.89 -32.87 10.23
C THR A 658 11.59 -33.43 8.83
N LEU A 659 11.27 -34.71 8.74
CA LEU A 659 10.76 -35.36 7.55
C LEU A 659 9.25 -35.19 7.49
N VAL A 660 8.74 -34.52 6.46
CA VAL A 660 7.32 -34.29 6.21
C VAL A 660 6.83 -35.22 5.09
N LEU A 661 5.79 -36.01 5.32
CA LEU A 661 5.21 -36.94 4.35
C LEU A 661 3.72 -36.65 4.23
N VAL A 662 3.27 -36.34 3.00
CA VAL A 662 1.88 -35.97 2.71
C VAL A 662 1.18 -37.11 1.95
N PHE A 663 0.14 -37.65 2.55
CA PHE A 663 -0.62 -38.78 2.05
C PHE A 663 -2.04 -38.34 1.66
N GLY A 664 -2.81 -39.28 1.04
CA GLY A 664 -4.23 -39.04 0.78
C GLY A 664 -4.74 -39.66 -0.52
N GLY A 665 -5.58 -38.89 -1.21
CA GLY A 665 -6.26 -39.31 -2.41
C GLY A 665 -7.59 -40.00 -2.15
N THR A 666 -7.97 -41.00 -2.97
CA THR A 666 -9.24 -41.73 -2.86
C THR A 666 -9.43 -42.49 -1.54
N THR A 667 -8.39 -42.59 -0.74
CA THR A 667 -8.44 -43.32 0.55
C THR A 667 -7.61 -42.52 1.57
N SER A 668 -8.24 -42.12 2.68
CA SER A 668 -7.54 -41.48 3.78
C SER A 668 -6.43 -42.35 4.36
N ALA A 669 -5.32 -41.73 4.69
CA ALA A 669 -4.20 -42.33 5.40
C ALA A 669 -4.25 -42.06 6.92
N ALA A 670 -5.18 -41.26 7.39
CA ALA A 670 -5.32 -40.93 8.81
C ALA A 670 -5.48 -42.19 9.67
N GLY A 671 -4.68 -42.27 10.76
CA GLY A 671 -4.65 -43.42 11.66
C GLY A 671 -4.03 -44.71 11.10
N LYS A 672 -3.41 -44.62 9.91
CA LYS A 672 -2.57 -45.68 9.34
C LYS A 672 -1.10 -45.41 9.65
N GLN A 673 -0.24 -46.37 9.32
CA GLN A 673 1.17 -46.31 9.64
C GLN A 673 2.08 -46.34 8.40
N ILE A 674 3.14 -45.56 8.49
CA ILE A 674 4.33 -45.61 7.61
C ILE A 674 5.53 -46.09 8.45
N LYS A 675 6.52 -46.72 7.85
CA LYS A 675 7.74 -47.09 8.54
C LYS A 675 8.90 -46.15 8.15
N VAL A 676 9.53 -45.57 9.16
CA VAL A 676 10.79 -44.83 9.00
C VAL A 676 11.83 -45.55 9.86
N ASP A 677 12.91 -45.98 9.24
CA ASP A 677 14.00 -46.75 9.86
C ASP A 677 13.52 -48.00 10.60
N GLY A 678 12.49 -48.64 10.01
CA GLY A 678 11.87 -49.82 10.57
C GLY A 678 10.86 -49.58 11.68
N ASN A 679 10.74 -48.37 12.19
CA ASN A 679 9.79 -47.98 13.24
C ASN A 679 8.44 -47.59 12.63
N ASN A 680 7.35 -48.01 13.23
CA ASN A 680 6.02 -47.64 12.83
C ASN A 680 5.70 -46.20 13.29
N ILE A 681 5.32 -45.32 12.38
CA ILE A 681 4.91 -43.96 12.61
C ILE A 681 3.44 -43.79 12.25
N ASP A 682 2.63 -43.31 13.16
CA ASP A 682 1.22 -43.01 12.95
C ASP A 682 1.03 -41.76 12.10
N ILE A 683 0.15 -41.81 11.11
CA ILE A 683 -0.19 -40.68 10.24
C ILE A 683 -1.33 -39.92 10.90
N GLY A 684 -1.12 -38.61 11.03
CA GLY A 684 -2.07 -37.69 11.66
C GLY A 684 -3.45 -37.67 10.97
N SER A 685 -4.42 -37.10 11.66
CA SER A 685 -5.80 -36.97 11.16
C SER A 685 -5.91 -36.11 9.89
N ASN A 686 -4.91 -35.26 9.64
CA ASN A 686 -4.74 -34.43 8.43
C ASN A 686 -4.06 -35.17 7.25
N ASN A 687 -3.82 -36.48 7.36
CA ASN A 687 -3.07 -37.29 6.39
C ASN A 687 -1.59 -36.89 6.22
N ILE A 688 -0.99 -36.28 7.22
CA ILE A 688 0.42 -35.87 7.22
C ILE A 688 1.15 -36.63 8.35
N ALA A 689 2.40 -37.03 8.09
CA ALA A 689 3.32 -37.47 9.12
C ALA A 689 4.52 -36.52 9.14
N GLU A 690 4.81 -35.97 10.29
CA GLU A 690 5.99 -35.15 10.59
C GLU A 690 6.86 -35.92 11.57
N ILE A 691 8.09 -36.18 11.19
CA ILE A 691 8.99 -37.09 11.91
C ILE A 691 10.35 -36.42 12.10
N SER A 692 10.74 -36.18 13.33
CA SER A 692 12.12 -35.75 13.62
C SER A 692 13.09 -36.90 13.36
N VAL A 693 14.12 -36.64 12.57
CA VAL A 693 15.21 -37.59 12.25
C VAL A 693 16.57 -36.94 12.51
N GLU A 694 17.51 -37.70 12.98
CA GLU A 694 18.90 -37.25 13.24
C GLU A 694 19.70 -37.21 11.92
N ALA A 695 20.91 -36.63 11.96
CA ALA A 695 21.82 -36.71 10.83
C ALA A 695 22.21 -38.16 10.52
N GLY A 696 22.17 -38.55 9.24
CA GLY A 696 22.56 -39.90 8.83
C GLY A 696 21.67 -40.50 7.74
N ASP A 697 21.77 -41.77 7.51
CA ASP A 697 21.02 -42.51 6.49
C ASP A 697 19.68 -42.97 7.05
N HIS A 698 18.60 -42.64 6.29
CA HIS A 698 17.24 -42.96 6.64
C HIS A 698 16.53 -43.71 5.52
N THR A 699 15.52 -44.52 5.93
CA THR A 699 14.70 -45.31 5.00
C THR A 699 13.21 -45.17 5.33
N ILE A 700 12.40 -45.02 4.27
CA ILE A 700 10.97 -45.00 4.37
C ILE A 700 10.42 -46.26 3.65
N THR A 701 9.69 -47.08 4.37
CA THR A 701 9.15 -48.36 3.85
C THR A 701 7.70 -48.53 4.26
N LYS A 702 7.10 -49.60 3.77
CA LYS A 702 5.68 -49.91 4.02
C LYS A 702 5.40 -50.18 5.50
N GLY A 703 4.49 -49.42 6.10
CA GLY A 703 3.67 -49.81 7.22
C GLY A 703 2.33 -50.37 6.67
N ASP A 704 1.41 -49.51 6.33
CA ASP A 704 0.15 -49.81 5.66
C ASP A 704 0.19 -49.54 4.14
N SER A 705 -0.84 -50.03 3.42
CA SER A 705 -1.01 -49.65 2.00
C SER A 705 -1.70 -48.30 1.91
N ILE A 706 -0.93 -47.31 1.55
CA ILE A 706 -1.29 -45.88 1.47
C ILE A 706 -0.66 -45.22 0.22
N ASN A 707 -1.02 -43.99 -0.07
CA ASN A 707 -0.50 -43.24 -1.22
C ASN A 707 0.21 -41.98 -0.73
N LEU A 708 1.49 -41.83 -1.09
CA LEU A 708 2.33 -40.68 -0.76
C LEU A 708 2.37 -39.74 -1.96
N PHE A 709 1.94 -38.50 -1.79
CA PHE A 709 1.83 -37.50 -2.85
C PHE A 709 2.99 -36.50 -2.85
N TYR A 710 3.55 -36.22 -1.66
CA TYR A 710 4.61 -35.24 -1.49
C TYR A 710 5.49 -35.62 -0.29
N MET A 711 6.73 -35.23 -0.33
CA MET A 711 7.65 -35.35 0.82
C MET A 711 8.68 -34.22 0.82
N ALA A 712 9.08 -33.81 2.01
CA ALA A 712 10.13 -32.84 2.22
C ALA A 712 10.97 -33.18 3.43
N TYR A 713 12.22 -32.74 3.44
CA TYR A 713 13.11 -32.81 4.59
C TYR A 713 13.52 -31.38 4.98
N VAL A 714 13.15 -30.94 6.17
CA VAL A 714 13.38 -29.61 6.71
C VAL A 714 14.46 -29.70 7.78
N LEU A 715 15.56 -29.00 7.59
CA LEU A 715 16.68 -28.98 8.53
C LEU A 715 16.29 -28.24 9.83
N ASP A 716 16.77 -28.67 10.99
CA ASP A 716 16.57 -27.95 12.24
C ASP A 716 17.31 -26.59 12.24
N SER A 717 18.39 -26.47 11.47
CA SER A 717 19.09 -25.22 11.23
C SER A 717 18.39 -24.32 10.19
N TYR A 718 17.35 -24.80 9.52
CA TYR A 718 16.60 -24.02 8.53
C TYR A 718 15.84 -22.90 9.21
N VAL A 719 16.33 -21.70 9.04
CA VAL A 719 15.61 -20.47 9.37
C VAL A 719 15.09 -19.93 8.06
N GLU A 720 13.78 -19.83 7.92
CA GLU A 720 13.15 -19.10 6.81
C GLU A 720 13.78 -17.71 6.78
N HIS A 721 14.55 -17.40 5.73
CA HIS A 721 15.15 -16.09 5.63
C HIS A 721 14.43 -15.27 4.54
N THR A 722 14.06 -14.08 4.91
CA THR A 722 13.70 -13.07 3.94
C THR A 722 14.98 -12.62 3.23
N HIS A 723 14.99 -12.64 1.91
CA HIS A 723 16.16 -12.21 1.14
C HIS A 723 16.51 -10.77 1.51
N SER A 724 17.71 -10.59 2.02
CA SER A 724 18.32 -9.27 2.24
C SER A 724 19.45 -9.12 1.26
N TYR A 725 19.21 -8.27 0.25
CA TYR A 725 20.18 -8.09 -0.83
C TYR A 725 21.20 -7.00 -0.47
N THR A 726 22.45 -7.27 -0.79
CA THR A 726 23.50 -6.27 -0.85
C THR A 726 23.65 -5.79 -2.29
N GLU A 727 23.74 -4.48 -2.46
CA GLU A 727 23.87 -3.87 -3.77
C GLU A 727 25.32 -3.69 -4.18
N GLU A 728 25.65 -4.09 -5.40
CA GLU A 728 26.89 -3.72 -6.08
C GLU A 728 26.52 -2.88 -7.32
N LYS A 729 26.87 -1.60 -7.29
CA LYS A 729 26.47 -0.64 -8.32
C LYS A 729 27.64 -0.25 -9.21
N THR A 730 27.40 -0.30 -10.52
CA THR A 730 28.22 0.34 -11.56
C THR A 730 27.44 1.51 -12.12
N ASP A 731 27.93 2.73 -11.91
CA ASP A 731 27.25 3.93 -12.41
C ASP A 731 27.29 4.00 -13.94
N PRO A 732 26.21 4.51 -14.60
CA PRO A 732 26.17 4.67 -16.04
C PRO A 732 27.17 5.74 -16.49
N THR A 733 27.72 5.53 -17.68
CA THR A 733 28.53 6.53 -18.39
C THR A 733 27.67 7.27 -19.41
N CYS A 734 28.29 8.20 -20.14
CA CYS A 734 27.56 8.91 -21.21
C CYS A 734 27.05 7.96 -22.31
N THR A 735 27.69 6.81 -22.49
CA THR A 735 27.40 5.89 -23.59
C THR A 735 27.06 4.48 -23.16
N GLU A 736 27.36 4.12 -21.92
CA GLU A 736 27.14 2.78 -21.40
C GLU A 736 26.14 2.82 -20.24
N LYS A 737 25.24 1.84 -20.22
CA LYS A 737 24.27 1.65 -19.14
C LYS A 737 24.97 1.34 -17.81
N GLY A 738 24.42 1.85 -16.73
CA GLY A 738 24.77 1.41 -15.40
C GLY A 738 24.13 0.06 -15.05
N LYS A 739 24.64 -0.60 -14.00
CA LYS A 739 24.18 -1.90 -13.56
C LYS A 739 24.16 -1.94 -12.05
N ILE A 740 23.05 -2.37 -11.45
CA ILE A 740 22.95 -2.66 -10.04
C ILE A 740 22.72 -4.16 -9.90
N THR A 741 23.64 -4.84 -9.20
CA THR A 741 23.50 -6.26 -8.90
C THR A 741 23.15 -6.41 -7.43
N TYR A 742 22.05 -7.04 -7.17
CA TYR A 742 21.55 -7.36 -5.84
C TYR A 742 21.93 -8.81 -5.52
N THR A 743 22.66 -9.04 -4.45
CA THR A 743 23.08 -10.38 -4.03
C THR A 743 22.68 -10.63 -2.58
N CYS A 744 21.92 -11.70 -2.35
CA CYS A 744 21.62 -12.18 -1.01
C CYS A 744 22.73 -13.11 -0.49
N GLN A 745 22.92 -13.14 0.82
CA GLN A 745 23.90 -14.01 1.48
C GLN A 745 23.64 -15.50 1.20
N CYS A 746 22.42 -15.88 0.84
CA CYS A 746 22.06 -17.24 0.42
C CYS A 746 22.56 -17.60 -1.01
N GLY A 747 23.08 -16.65 -1.75
CA GLY A 747 23.55 -16.84 -3.14
C GLY A 747 22.52 -16.45 -4.21
N ASP A 748 21.31 -16.06 -3.80
CA ASP A 748 20.33 -15.51 -4.73
C ASP A 748 20.74 -14.12 -5.20
N SER A 749 20.57 -13.83 -6.50
CA SER A 749 20.96 -12.54 -7.06
C SER A 749 20.17 -12.19 -8.31
N TYR A 750 19.85 -10.90 -8.44
CA TYR A 750 19.28 -10.34 -9.65
C TYR A 750 19.95 -9.01 -10.01
N THR A 751 19.69 -8.52 -11.21
CA THR A 751 20.37 -7.33 -11.74
C THR A 751 19.38 -6.38 -12.36
N GLU A 752 19.56 -5.08 -12.09
CA GLU A 752 18.87 -3.99 -12.73
C GLU A 752 19.83 -3.16 -13.56
N GLU A 753 19.40 -2.69 -14.74
CA GLU A 753 20.17 -1.78 -15.59
C GLU A 753 19.59 -0.36 -15.47
N THR A 754 20.48 0.63 -15.43
CA THR A 754 20.11 2.04 -15.53
C THR A 754 20.57 2.59 -16.88
N GLU A 755 19.77 3.45 -17.51
CA GLU A 755 20.10 3.99 -18.82
C GLU A 755 21.38 4.82 -18.81
N ALA A 756 22.08 4.88 -19.95
CA ALA A 756 23.23 5.74 -20.12
C ALA A 756 22.83 7.22 -19.96
N ILE A 757 23.69 8.01 -19.32
CA ILE A 757 23.41 9.42 -19.00
C ILE A 757 23.21 10.26 -20.27
N GLY A 758 23.77 9.86 -21.38
CA GLY A 758 23.84 10.66 -22.62
C GLY A 758 24.91 11.75 -22.53
N HIS A 759 25.13 12.44 -23.68
CA HIS A 759 26.04 13.57 -23.71
C HIS A 759 25.30 14.87 -23.47
N SER A 760 25.85 15.68 -22.56
CA SER A 760 25.42 17.09 -22.36
C SER A 760 26.58 17.99 -22.77
N PHE A 761 26.48 18.59 -23.98
CA PHE A 761 27.51 19.42 -24.51
C PHE A 761 27.43 20.86 -24.03
N GLY A 762 28.55 21.40 -23.59
CA GLY A 762 28.74 22.82 -23.31
C GLY A 762 30.02 23.27 -24.00
N ASP A 763 29.97 24.37 -24.75
CA ASP A 763 31.10 24.88 -25.58
C ASP A 763 31.74 23.81 -26.49
N GLY A 764 30.91 22.95 -27.08
CA GLY A 764 31.35 21.90 -28.00
C GLY A 764 31.99 20.69 -27.37
N VAL A 765 31.94 20.52 -26.03
CA VAL A 765 32.54 19.38 -25.33
C VAL A 765 31.59 18.87 -24.27
N CYS A 766 31.42 17.55 -24.15
CA CYS A 766 30.65 16.98 -23.08
C CYS A 766 31.34 17.20 -21.71
N ALA A 767 30.63 17.80 -20.76
CA ALA A 767 31.17 18.15 -19.44
C ALA A 767 31.53 16.91 -18.60
N ILE A 768 30.97 15.73 -18.91
CA ILE A 768 31.15 14.50 -18.16
C ILE A 768 32.29 13.66 -18.72
N CYS A 769 32.30 13.39 -20.01
CA CYS A 769 33.28 12.48 -20.66
C CYS A 769 34.32 13.15 -21.56
N GLY A 770 34.17 14.45 -21.85
CA GLY A 770 35.09 15.19 -22.71
C GLY A 770 34.93 14.92 -24.21
N ALA A 771 33.91 14.17 -24.63
CA ALA A 771 33.62 13.92 -26.02
C ALA A 771 33.26 15.23 -26.72
N SER A 772 33.76 15.39 -27.95
CA SER A 772 33.45 16.57 -28.78
C SER A 772 32.06 16.43 -29.40
N ASP A 773 31.31 17.51 -29.42
CA ASP A 773 30.03 17.62 -30.11
C ASP A 773 30.28 17.61 -31.64
N PRO A 774 29.79 16.62 -32.37
CA PRO A 774 30.01 16.58 -33.84
C PRO A 774 29.33 17.73 -34.58
N ASP A 775 28.34 18.36 -33.97
CA ASP A 775 27.55 19.44 -34.56
C ASP A 775 27.96 20.84 -34.04
N TYR A 776 29.00 20.91 -33.18
CA TYR A 776 29.46 22.17 -32.61
C TYR A 776 30.23 22.99 -33.62
N VAL A 777 29.71 24.17 -33.91
CA VAL A 777 30.42 25.20 -34.70
C VAL A 777 30.91 26.30 -33.74
N PRO A 778 32.22 26.49 -33.57
CA PRO A 778 32.73 27.52 -32.69
C PRO A 778 32.21 28.90 -33.06
N PRO A 779 31.86 29.77 -32.09
CA PRO A 779 31.49 31.13 -32.36
C PRO A 779 32.64 31.82 -33.07
N HIS A 780 32.41 32.33 -34.25
CA HIS A 780 33.38 33.13 -34.99
C HIS A 780 32.81 34.52 -35.28
N THR A 781 33.67 35.53 -35.32
CA THR A 781 33.27 36.86 -35.72
C THR A 781 33.05 36.85 -37.26
N HIS A 782 31.84 37.14 -37.69
CA HIS A 782 31.53 37.22 -39.11
C HIS A 782 32.33 38.32 -39.78
N SER A 783 33.11 37.93 -40.80
CA SER A 783 33.76 38.86 -41.75
C SER A 783 33.03 38.70 -43.07
N PHE A 784 32.24 39.71 -43.42
CA PHE A 784 31.46 39.66 -44.65
C PHE A 784 32.25 40.22 -45.81
N VAL A 785 32.37 39.46 -46.90
CA VAL A 785 32.90 39.89 -48.19
C VAL A 785 31.76 39.80 -49.21
N GLU A 786 31.45 40.92 -49.85
CA GLU A 786 30.31 41.06 -50.77
C GLU A 786 28.98 40.58 -50.15
N GLY A 787 28.77 40.86 -48.86
CA GLY A 787 27.58 40.62 -48.15
C GLY A 787 27.39 39.11 -47.69
N LYS A 788 28.43 38.28 -47.80
CA LYS A 788 28.44 36.92 -47.36
C LYS A 788 29.66 36.57 -46.52
N CYS A 789 29.44 35.83 -45.43
CA CYS A 789 30.49 35.21 -44.64
C CYS A 789 30.80 33.79 -45.17
N GLU A 790 32.02 33.32 -44.95
CA GLU A 790 32.45 31.97 -45.37
C GLU A 790 31.58 30.84 -44.73
N CYS A 791 30.95 31.10 -43.64
CA CYS A 791 30.01 30.18 -43.01
C CYS A 791 28.62 30.14 -43.67
N GLY A 792 28.36 30.99 -44.65
CA GLY A 792 27.11 31.06 -45.40
C GLY A 792 26.11 32.10 -44.90
N GLU A 793 26.41 32.78 -43.78
CA GLU A 793 25.56 33.85 -43.24
C GLU A 793 25.64 35.11 -44.08
N THR A 794 24.52 35.81 -44.29
CA THR A 794 24.46 37.03 -45.10
C THR A 794 24.40 38.25 -44.17
N ASP A 795 25.14 39.29 -44.50
CA ASP A 795 25.09 40.58 -43.79
C ASP A 795 23.71 41.21 -43.95
N PRO A 796 22.95 41.39 -42.84
CA PRO A 796 21.60 41.95 -42.93
C PRO A 796 21.60 43.44 -43.31
N THR A 797 22.75 44.07 -43.35
CA THR A 797 22.90 45.48 -43.74
C THR A 797 23.45 45.68 -45.17
N TYR A 798 23.86 44.59 -45.85
CA TYR A 798 24.39 44.63 -47.18
C TYR A 798 23.30 44.80 -48.23
N THR A 799 23.32 45.96 -48.91
CA THR A 799 22.52 46.25 -50.09
C THR A 799 23.44 46.24 -51.31
N PRO A 800 23.27 45.37 -52.32
CA PRO A 800 24.06 45.40 -53.54
C PRO A 800 23.81 46.69 -54.29
N GLU A 801 24.88 47.44 -54.65
CA GLU A 801 24.78 48.63 -55.47
C GLU A 801 24.30 48.18 -56.86
N ASN A 802 23.15 48.72 -57.31
CA ASN A 802 22.65 48.61 -58.65
C ASN A 802 23.27 49.73 -59.46
N PRO A 803 24.03 49.51 -60.55
CA PRO A 803 24.61 50.55 -61.33
C PRO A 803 23.57 51.11 -62.30
N GLY A 804 23.17 52.37 -62.08
CA GLY A 804 22.55 53.22 -63.14
C GLY A 804 21.18 53.76 -62.81
N GLU A 805 21.08 54.96 -62.32
CA GLU A 805 20.44 56.09 -62.98
C GLU A 805 20.33 57.33 -62.08
N GLN A 806 20.61 58.45 -62.69
CA GLN A 806 20.80 59.77 -62.06
C GLN A 806 19.58 60.38 -61.48
N ASN A 807 19.86 61.22 -60.40
CA ASN A 807 19.04 62.26 -59.83
C ASN A 807 18.47 63.26 -60.90
N PRO A 808 17.47 64.18 -60.74
CA PRO A 808 17.46 65.11 -59.58
C PRO A 808 16.03 65.53 -59.09
N GLY A 809 16.08 66.36 -58.03
CA GLY A 809 15.06 67.40 -57.68
C GLY A 809 14.45 67.25 -56.33
N GLU A 810 14.98 67.81 -55.33
CA GLU A 810 14.60 69.03 -54.66
C GLU A 810 13.07 69.23 -54.46
N GLU A 811 12.60 69.20 -53.21
CA GLU A 811 12.07 70.34 -52.48
C GLU A 811 11.42 69.88 -51.12
N THR A 812 11.89 70.60 -50.10
CA THR A 812 11.16 70.81 -48.81
C THR A 812 10.09 71.88 -49.04
N PRO A 813 9.27 72.40 -48.10
CA PRO A 813 8.96 71.98 -46.68
C PRO A 813 7.46 72.03 -46.42
N ASP A 814 7.02 71.77 -45.24
CA ASP A 814 6.34 72.73 -44.33
C ASP A 814 5.19 72.11 -43.43
N ASP A 815 5.40 72.40 -42.20
CA ASP A 815 4.51 72.86 -41.13
C ASP A 815 3.19 72.12 -40.74
N GLY A 816 3.10 72.06 -39.45
CA GLY A 816 1.84 72.06 -38.71
C GLY A 816 1.78 71.37 -37.41
N GLU A 817 2.37 71.97 -36.41
CA GLU A 817 1.81 72.39 -35.09
C GLU A 817 0.56 71.59 -34.62
N ASN A 818 0.56 70.99 -33.40
CA ASN A 818 0.30 71.74 -32.16
C ASN A 818 0.20 70.79 -30.94
N LYS A 819 0.99 71.12 -29.96
CA LYS A 819 0.77 71.35 -28.51
C LYS A 819 -0.13 70.40 -27.68
N GLY A 820 0.50 70.15 -26.56
CA GLY A 820 -0.17 70.00 -25.27
C GLY A 820 0.60 69.16 -24.29
N ASP A 821 1.56 69.77 -23.62
CA ASP A 821 1.79 69.85 -22.15
C ASP A 821 1.29 68.68 -21.31
N SER A 822 1.94 68.08 -20.37
CA SER A 822 2.90 68.57 -19.36
C SER A 822 3.43 67.42 -18.52
N ASP A 823 4.69 67.54 -18.26
CA ASP A 823 5.34 67.47 -16.93
C ASP A 823 5.32 66.12 -16.15
N GLY A 824 6.50 65.72 -15.75
CA GLY A 824 6.73 64.98 -14.51
C GLY A 824 7.72 63.87 -14.53
N THR A 825 9.01 64.28 -14.47
CA THR A 825 10.10 63.62 -13.73
C THR A 825 10.40 62.12 -13.92
N ASP A 826 11.50 61.99 -14.56
CA ASP A 826 12.58 60.95 -14.45
C ASP A 826 12.79 60.43 -13.04
N GLU A 827 12.65 59.08 -12.88
CA GLU A 827 13.48 58.32 -11.94
C GLU A 827 13.48 56.85 -12.41
N THR A 828 14.60 56.42 -12.93
CA THR A 828 15.00 55.05 -13.13
C THR A 828 15.13 54.33 -11.79
N PRO A 829 14.48 53.20 -11.50
CA PRO A 829 14.85 52.38 -10.38
C PRO A 829 15.98 51.43 -10.75
N THR A 830 17.08 51.63 -10.09
CA THR A 830 18.19 50.69 -10.00
C THR A 830 17.72 49.37 -9.44
N GLU A 831 18.08 48.32 -10.16
CA GLU A 831 17.94 46.90 -9.77
C GLU A 831 18.65 46.65 -8.42
N PRO A 832 18.01 45.99 -7.43
CA PRO A 832 18.68 45.62 -6.18
C PRO A 832 19.54 44.38 -6.39
N GLU A 833 20.81 44.49 -6.09
CA GLU A 833 21.77 43.39 -5.99
C GLU A 833 21.23 42.30 -5.06
N GLN A 834 21.08 41.09 -5.59
CA GLN A 834 20.84 39.90 -4.81
C GLN A 834 22.07 39.50 -3.99
N PRO A 835 21.93 39.15 -2.70
CA PRO A 835 23.04 38.65 -1.92
C PRO A 835 23.49 37.30 -2.41
N LYS A 836 24.78 37.19 -2.75
CA LYS A 836 25.44 35.92 -3.11
C LYS A 836 25.28 34.92 -1.97
N LYS A 837 24.48 33.87 -2.20
CA LYS A 837 24.41 32.70 -1.31
C LYS A 837 25.75 31.99 -1.35
N ASP A 838 26.53 32.09 -0.27
CA ASP A 838 27.67 31.19 -0.02
C ASP A 838 27.17 29.74 0.02
N ASN A 839 27.59 28.94 -0.97
CA ASN A 839 27.24 27.53 -1.07
C ASN A 839 27.70 26.75 0.17
N PHE A 840 26.86 25.90 0.72
CA PHE A 840 27.13 25.02 1.85
C PHE A 840 28.48 24.27 1.72
N ILE A 841 28.85 23.89 0.51
CA ILE A 841 30.13 23.25 0.16
C ILE A 841 31.32 24.22 0.46
N THR A 842 31.17 25.51 0.18
CA THR A 842 32.23 26.51 0.45
C THR A 842 32.45 26.71 1.96
N ARG A 843 31.40 26.56 2.76
CA ARG A 843 31.50 26.61 4.23
C ARG A 843 32.22 25.40 4.79
N ILE A 844 31.94 24.19 4.26
CA ILE A 844 32.64 22.97 4.66
C ILE A 844 34.11 23.02 4.27
N PHE A 845 34.44 23.47 3.06
CA PHE A 845 35.85 23.66 2.66
C PHE A 845 36.59 24.65 3.53
N LYS A 846 35.97 25.79 3.89
CA LYS A 846 36.58 26.76 4.81
C LYS A 846 36.79 26.16 6.21
N ALA A 847 35.87 25.33 6.70
CA ALA A 847 36.00 24.65 7.99
C ALA A 847 37.13 23.60 7.99
N ILE A 848 37.22 22.78 6.92
CA ILE A 848 38.30 21.80 6.74
C ILE A 848 39.68 22.47 6.64
N ILE A 849 39.80 23.54 5.89
CA ILE A 849 41.06 24.31 5.78
C ILE A 849 41.45 24.91 7.14
N SER A 850 40.48 25.39 7.91
CA SER A 850 40.74 25.92 9.26
C SER A 850 41.18 24.82 10.22
N PHE A 851 40.58 23.66 10.15
CA PHE A 851 40.95 22.45 10.93
C PHE A 851 42.34 21.97 10.58
N LEU A 852 42.65 21.83 9.29
CA LEU A 852 43.98 21.43 8.83
C LEU A 852 45.07 22.47 9.22
N LYS A 853 44.79 23.78 9.18
CA LYS A 853 45.69 24.79 9.67
C LYS A 853 45.96 24.68 11.18
N LYS A 854 44.99 24.27 11.97
CA LYS A 854 45.18 24.00 13.40
C LYS A 854 45.99 22.71 13.63
N LEU A 855 45.75 21.66 12.83
CA LEU A 855 46.46 20.36 12.94
C LEU A 855 47.93 20.49 12.55
N PHE A 856 48.25 21.26 11.50
CA PHE A 856 49.63 21.47 11.05
C PHE A 856 50.37 22.61 11.80
N GLY A 857 49.66 23.42 12.61
CA GLY A 857 50.27 24.39 13.52
C GLY A 857 50.87 23.80 14.80
N PHE A 858 50.64 22.53 15.09
CA PHE A 858 51.20 21.81 16.24
C PHE A 858 52.49 21.04 15.92
N PHE A 859 52.98 21.07 14.70
CA PHE A 859 54.24 20.52 14.27
C PHE A 859 55.19 21.66 13.78
N LYS A 860 55.61 22.51 14.73
CA LYS A 860 56.80 23.32 14.63
C LYS A 860 57.56 23.21 15.93
#